data_087d7bc305eb1d37d6b114f33dacd69d
#
_entry.id   087d7bc305eb1d37d6b114f33dacd69d
#
_cell.length_a   1.000
_cell.length_b   1.000
_cell.length_c   1.000
_cell.angle_alpha   90.00
_cell.angle_beta   90.00
_cell.angle_gamma   90.00
#
_symmetry.space_group_name_H-M   'P 1'
#
loop_
_entity.id
_entity.type
_entity.pdbx_description
1 polymer ?
#
loop_
_entity_poly.entity_id
_entity_poly.type
_entity_poly.pdbx_seq_one_letter_code
_entity_poly.pdbx_strand_id
1 'polypeptide(L)'
;MSLLEISHLTTKFETQQGTVSAVRDVSYHLEEGEVLGIVGESGSGKSVGMLTLMGLLASNGRVEEGEILFDGENISPPHTKDRKEKRAYEKKMQQIRGNRIGMIFQDPMTFLNPILKIGIQMTEGIRKHQNCSKKEAEAKAIELMRQVGIPSPEKRLDQYPFEFSGGMRRRIIIATALACDPKLIIADEPTTALDVTVQAQILELLKKLTKEKGTSVIMITHDLGVVASMCDRIAIMYAGQIVEEGTVDEIFYEPHHPYTKGLLNSINNSAKDNDEPLVPIPGTPPDLLKLPKGCAFMSRCPYTMKICEVQASPVTTYSETHCCRCWLECMDETKITVSGEEAALEDSMAGSHFYPDFAAVLLKQKVAEQYGLKAENVLTGAGSSAMIDMIGLTFLDDGDEVLFSAPTYGAFADMAYLNGGVPVSVPVTEEQKFNLPAMKEKIGEKTKIVVICNPNNPTGTYVPIGELEAFADTLPEDVLLVMDEAYMEFATEPDCCSMVDYMKAHLEKPILVLRTFSKYYAMAGLRVGYALGSEELIGIMRKCSASWNLNVCAQKAAVAGLADQEYYQEQKAKIVEGREYLEKEMAALGCRVYPSQSNFIYFDTGKDPAWIQEQLMEKGIRIGAFEMSRVSVGTMEECKLYIKALKEILEAAE
;
A
#
# COMPACT_ATOMS: atom_id res chain seq x y z
N MET A 1 -16.33 -17.00 -32.33
CA MET A 1 -17.04 -15.71 -32.64
C MET A 1 -17.68 -15.22 -31.38
N SER A 2 -17.48 -13.95 -31.06
CA SER A 2 -18.04 -13.38 -29.83
C SER A 2 -19.57 -13.42 -29.87
N LEU A 3 -20.19 -14.01 -28.84
CA LEU A 3 -21.64 -14.04 -28.67
C LEU A 3 -22.16 -12.71 -28.10
N LEU A 4 -21.38 -12.10 -27.19
CA LEU A 4 -21.69 -10.83 -26.56
C LEU A 4 -20.44 -9.94 -26.56
N GLU A 5 -20.63 -8.69 -27.01
CA GLU A 5 -19.61 -7.64 -26.90
C GLU A 5 -20.21 -6.43 -26.21
N ILE A 6 -19.56 -5.99 -25.15
CA ILE A 6 -19.88 -4.74 -24.45
C ILE A 6 -18.68 -3.82 -24.59
N SER A 7 -18.90 -2.63 -25.10
CA SER A 7 -17.86 -1.64 -25.37
C SER A 7 -18.18 -0.32 -24.71
N HIS A 8 -17.29 0.14 -23.82
CA HIS A 8 -17.33 1.44 -23.14
C HIS A 8 -18.66 1.76 -22.43
N LEU A 9 -19.31 0.74 -21.87
CA LEU A 9 -20.62 0.88 -21.25
C LEU A 9 -20.56 1.76 -20.00
N THR A 10 -21.37 2.83 -20.00
CA THR A 10 -21.54 3.73 -18.86
C THR A 10 -23.02 3.89 -18.54
N THR A 11 -23.41 3.53 -17.30
CA THR A 11 -24.81 3.61 -16.83
C THR A 11 -24.89 4.51 -15.59
N LYS A 12 -25.79 5.50 -15.66
CA LYS A 12 -26.01 6.48 -14.59
C LYS A 12 -27.45 6.48 -14.08
N PHE A 13 -27.61 6.83 -12.80
CA PHE A 13 -28.91 7.00 -12.15
C PHE A 13 -29.06 8.42 -11.61
N GLU A 14 -30.16 9.06 -11.93
CA GLU A 14 -30.52 10.34 -11.31
C GLU A 14 -31.20 10.10 -9.96
N THR A 15 -30.63 10.65 -8.90
CA THR A 15 -31.16 10.57 -7.53
C THR A 15 -31.41 11.96 -6.98
N GLN A 16 -32.12 12.07 -5.87
CA GLN A 16 -32.34 13.36 -5.17
C GLN A 16 -31.03 13.97 -4.66
N GLN A 17 -29.98 13.15 -4.44
CA GLN A 17 -28.69 13.59 -3.91
C GLN A 17 -27.65 13.86 -5.02
N GLY A 18 -27.97 13.54 -6.28
CA GLY A 18 -27.08 13.71 -7.42
C GLY A 18 -27.08 12.52 -8.39
N THR A 19 -26.19 12.56 -9.35
CA THR A 19 -26.04 11.51 -10.37
C THR A 19 -25.07 10.44 -9.89
N VAL A 20 -25.52 9.19 -9.80
CA VAL A 20 -24.71 8.02 -9.46
C VAL A 20 -24.23 7.33 -10.72
N SER A 21 -22.93 7.17 -10.90
CA SER A 21 -22.32 6.39 -11.99
C SER A 21 -22.11 4.96 -11.56
N ALA A 22 -23.12 4.10 -11.78
CA ALA A 22 -23.12 2.73 -11.31
C ALA A 22 -22.29 1.76 -12.18
N VAL A 23 -22.15 2.05 -13.49
CA VAL A 23 -21.27 1.38 -14.44
C VAL A 23 -20.49 2.45 -15.17
N ARG A 24 -19.17 2.28 -15.31
CA ARG A 24 -18.26 3.32 -15.81
C ARG A 24 -17.24 2.72 -16.75
N ASP A 25 -17.34 3.00 -18.04
CA ASP A 25 -16.37 2.59 -19.06
C ASP A 25 -16.05 1.08 -18.97
N VAL A 26 -17.11 0.24 -18.95
CA VAL A 26 -16.98 -1.21 -18.87
C VAL A 26 -16.97 -1.81 -20.27
N SER A 27 -15.92 -2.58 -20.57
CA SER A 27 -15.77 -3.33 -21.82
C SER A 27 -15.37 -4.76 -21.51
N TYR A 28 -16.06 -5.72 -22.11
CA TYR A 28 -15.69 -7.14 -22.10
C TYR A 28 -16.44 -7.89 -23.20
N HIS A 29 -16.01 -9.10 -23.50
CA HIS A 29 -16.66 -9.97 -24.47
C HIS A 29 -16.93 -11.35 -23.87
N LEU A 30 -17.81 -12.11 -24.51
CA LEU A 30 -18.14 -13.50 -24.16
C LEU A 30 -18.20 -14.33 -25.43
N GLU A 31 -17.45 -15.41 -25.48
CA GLU A 31 -17.47 -16.36 -26.59
C GLU A 31 -18.63 -17.36 -26.48
N GLU A 32 -19.00 -18.01 -27.62
CA GLU A 32 -20.03 -19.06 -27.59
C GLU A 32 -19.58 -20.25 -26.72
N GLY A 33 -20.41 -20.67 -25.77
CA GLY A 33 -20.15 -21.78 -24.85
C GLY A 33 -19.24 -21.43 -23.68
N GLU A 34 -18.77 -20.16 -23.56
CA GLU A 34 -17.92 -19.69 -22.47
C GLU A 34 -18.71 -19.39 -21.21
N VAL A 35 -18.07 -19.58 -20.04
CA VAL A 35 -18.56 -19.15 -18.73
C VAL A 35 -17.69 -18.02 -18.19
N LEU A 36 -18.22 -16.77 -18.20
CA LEU A 36 -17.55 -15.60 -17.65
C LEU A 36 -18.03 -15.30 -16.22
N GLY A 37 -17.11 -15.26 -15.26
CA GLY A 37 -17.37 -14.81 -13.89
C GLY A 37 -17.23 -13.30 -13.75
N ILE A 38 -18.24 -12.61 -13.21
CA ILE A 38 -18.13 -11.19 -12.81
C ILE A 38 -18.14 -11.11 -11.29
N VAL A 39 -16.99 -10.75 -10.70
CA VAL A 39 -16.74 -10.80 -9.26
C VAL A 39 -16.50 -9.41 -8.70
N GLY A 40 -16.89 -9.17 -7.46
CA GLY A 40 -16.61 -7.92 -6.73
C GLY A 40 -17.52 -7.75 -5.53
N GLU A 41 -17.23 -6.78 -4.69
CA GLU A 41 -18.04 -6.45 -3.50
C GLU A 41 -19.47 -6.01 -3.86
N SER A 42 -20.38 -6.05 -2.86
CA SER A 42 -21.73 -5.50 -3.02
C SER A 42 -21.68 -4.01 -3.41
N GLY A 43 -22.52 -3.60 -4.33
CA GLY A 43 -22.52 -2.23 -4.84
C GLY A 43 -21.47 -1.92 -5.92
N SER A 44 -20.64 -2.88 -6.36
CA SER A 44 -19.64 -2.65 -7.41
C SER A 44 -20.19 -2.45 -8.83
N GLY A 45 -21.52 -2.57 -9.04
CA GLY A 45 -22.18 -2.32 -10.33
C GLY A 45 -22.54 -3.57 -11.15
N LYS A 46 -22.20 -4.78 -10.69
CA LYS A 46 -22.40 -6.06 -11.41
C LYS A 46 -23.84 -6.27 -11.91
N SER A 47 -24.82 -6.29 -10.98
CA SER A 47 -26.23 -6.48 -11.31
C SER A 47 -26.79 -5.34 -12.19
N VAL A 48 -26.30 -4.10 -12.00
CA VAL A 48 -26.68 -2.97 -12.84
C VAL A 48 -26.22 -3.16 -14.29
N GLY A 49 -25.01 -3.65 -14.51
CA GLY A 49 -24.50 -4.01 -15.84
C GLY A 49 -25.43 -5.01 -16.54
N MET A 50 -25.88 -6.03 -15.82
CA MET A 50 -26.80 -7.04 -16.38
C MET A 50 -28.21 -6.51 -16.63
N LEU A 51 -28.73 -5.68 -15.73
CA LEU A 51 -30.01 -5.01 -15.95
C LEU A 51 -29.93 -4.05 -17.14
N THR A 52 -28.78 -3.43 -17.39
CA THR A 52 -28.53 -2.62 -18.58
C THR A 52 -28.56 -3.46 -19.85
N LEU A 53 -27.83 -4.59 -19.86
CA LEU A 53 -27.83 -5.57 -20.94
C LEU A 53 -29.25 -6.05 -21.28
N MET A 54 -30.05 -6.32 -20.25
CA MET A 54 -31.43 -6.78 -20.39
C MET A 54 -32.42 -5.64 -20.73
N GLY A 55 -31.99 -4.37 -20.75
CA GLY A 55 -32.87 -3.22 -20.93
C GLY A 55 -33.93 -3.08 -19.84
N LEU A 56 -33.57 -3.44 -18.59
CA LEU A 56 -34.44 -3.48 -17.40
C LEU A 56 -34.05 -2.42 -16.35
N LEU A 57 -33.41 -1.33 -16.77
CA LEU A 57 -33.08 -0.25 -15.86
C LEU A 57 -34.32 0.40 -15.27
N ALA A 58 -34.24 0.85 -14.02
CA ALA A 58 -35.27 1.66 -13.38
C ALA A 58 -35.48 2.98 -14.15
N SER A 59 -36.64 3.61 -13.98
CA SER A 59 -37.04 4.80 -14.76
C SER A 59 -36.11 6.01 -14.61
N ASN A 60 -35.32 6.09 -13.52
CA ASN A 60 -34.30 7.10 -13.25
C ASN A 60 -32.90 6.69 -13.73
N GLY A 61 -32.75 5.49 -14.31
CA GLY A 61 -31.49 4.99 -14.89
C GLY A 61 -31.42 5.23 -16.39
N ARG A 62 -30.21 5.53 -16.89
CA ARG A 62 -29.95 5.68 -18.32
C ARG A 62 -28.56 5.16 -18.68
N VAL A 63 -28.43 4.65 -19.88
CA VAL A 63 -27.14 4.44 -20.51
C VAL A 63 -26.64 5.80 -21.00
N GLU A 64 -25.47 6.20 -20.63
CA GLU A 64 -24.85 7.48 -21.06
C GLU A 64 -24.00 7.26 -22.30
N GLU A 65 -23.19 6.19 -22.32
CA GLU A 65 -22.26 5.83 -23.39
C GLU A 65 -22.17 4.32 -23.52
N GLY A 66 -21.65 3.87 -24.65
CA GLY A 66 -21.31 2.48 -24.90
C GLY A 66 -22.27 1.74 -25.83
N GLU A 67 -21.80 0.58 -26.26
CA GLU A 67 -22.52 -0.30 -27.20
C GLU A 67 -22.61 -1.73 -26.62
N ILE A 68 -23.74 -2.39 -26.94
CA ILE A 68 -23.98 -3.80 -26.57
C ILE A 68 -24.37 -4.55 -27.84
N LEU A 69 -23.48 -5.44 -28.30
CA LEU A 69 -23.75 -6.34 -29.42
C LEU A 69 -24.01 -7.75 -28.87
N PHE A 70 -25.13 -8.34 -29.22
CA PHE A 70 -25.49 -9.70 -28.90
C PHE A 70 -25.79 -10.49 -30.16
N ASP A 71 -25.01 -11.56 -30.40
CA ASP A 71 -25.12 -12.40 -31.61
C ASP A 71 -25.04 -11.54 -32.89
N GLY A 72 -24.14 -10.54 -32.93
CA GLY A 72 -23.95 -9.58 -34.02
C GLY A 72 -25.02 -8.49 -34.12
N GLU A 73 -26.01 -8.45 -33.21
CA GLU A 73 -27.11 -7.50 -33.22
C GLU A 73 -26.96 -6.46 -32.13
N ASN A 74 -26.99 -5.16 -32.47
CA ASN A 74 -26.94 -4.09 -31.46
C ASN A 74 -28.25 -4.06 -30.65
N ILE A 75 -28.15 -4.31 -29.35
CA ILE A 75 -29.24 -4.31 -28.37
C ILE A 75 -29.12 -3.18 -27.34
N SER A 76 -28.27 -2.19 -27.55
CA SER A 76 -28.10 -1.06 -26.65
C SER A 76 -29.41 -0.29 -26.46
N PRO A 77 -29.73 0.12 -25.21
CA PRO A 77 -30.87 1.00 -24.95
C PRO A 77 -30.73 2.32 -25.72
N PRO A 78 -31.79 2.81 -26.42
CA PRO A 78 -31.69 3.99 -27.23
C PRO A 78 -31.60 5.28 -26.40
N HIS A 79 -30.71 6.18 -26.80
CA HIS A 79 -30.53 7.51 -26.19
C HIS A 79 -31.62 8.50 -26.71
N THR A 80 -32.89 8.15 -26.59
CA THR A 80 -33.95 8.95 -27.17
C THR A 80 -35.09 9.23 -26.18
N LYS A 81 -35.77 10.39 -26.38
CA LYS A 81 -37.03 10.70 -25.72
C LYS A 81 -38.23 10.29 -26.61
N ASP A 82 -38.00 9.87 -27.84
CA ASP A 82 -39.07 9.49 -28.77
C ASP A 82 -39.74 8.18 -28.29
N ARG A 83 -41.06 8.27 -28.14
CA ARG A 83 -41.90 7.14 -27.72
C ARG A 83 -41.95 6.01 -28.77
N LYS A 84 -41.77 6.35 -30.07
CA LYS A 84 -41.80 5.34 -31.15
C LYS A 84 -40.54 4.48 -31.10
N GLU A 85 -39.37 5.11 -30.96
CA GLU A 85 -38.09 4.41 -30.84
C GLU A 85 -38.05 3.54 -29.57
N LYS A 86 -38.51 4.07 -28.42
CA LYS A 86 -38.62 3.28 -27.17
C LYS A 86 -39.54 2.07 -27.33
N ARG A 87 -40.69 2.21 -28.04
CA ARG A 87 -41.57 1.08 -28.31
C ARG A 87 -40.95 0.05 -29.26
N ALA A 88 -40.22 0.51 -30.28
CA ALA A 88 -39.51 -0.39 -31.19
C ALA A 88 -38.43 -1.18 -30.48
N TYR A 89 -37.65 -0.52 -29.62
CA TYR A 89 -36.65 -1.15 -28.76
C TYR A 89 -37.28 -2.19 -27.81
N GLU A 90 -38.33 -1.82 -27.09
CA GLU A 90 -39.03 -2.74 -26.18
C GLU A 90 -39.59 -3.96 -26.92
N LYS A 91 -40.16 -3.79 -28.11
CA LYS A 91 -40.64 -4.90 -28.93
C LYS A 91 -39.50 -5.84 -29.35
N LYS A 92 -38.32 -5.28 -29.66
CA LYS A 92 -37.10 -6.06 -29.93
C LYS A 92 -36.67 -6.84 -28.71
N MET A 93 -36.53 -6.18 -27.54
CA MET A 93 -36.10 -6.80 -26.31
C MET A 93 -37.06 -7.88 -25.77
N GLN A 94 -38.37 -7.75 -26.04
CA GLN A 94 -39.35 -8.79 -25.73
C GLN A 94 -39.16 -10.09 -26.52
N GLN A 95 -38.49 -10.05 -27.66
CA GLN A 95 -38.14 -11.26 -28.43
C GLN A 95 -36.83 -11.89 -27.96
N ILE A 96 -35.99 -11.11 -27.28
CA ILE A 96 -34.69 -11.56 -26.75
C ILE A 96 -34.84 -12.12 -25.35
N ARG A 97 -35.55 -11.38 -24.48
CA ARG A 97 -35.74 -11.78 -23.05
C ARG A 97 -36.55 -13.07 -22.94
N GLY A 98 -35.99 -14.03 -22.21
CA GLY A 98 -36.59 -15.34 -21.98
C GLY A 98 -36.56 -16.29 -23.20
N ASN A 99 -36.07 -15.84 -24.36
CA ASN A 99 -35.90 -16.62 -25.58
C ASN A 99 -34.40 -16.86 -25.88
N ARG A 100 -33.68 -15.79 -26.23
CA ARG A 100 -32.26 -15.86 -26.58
C ARG A 100 -31.35 -15.60 -25.36
N ILE A 101 -31.83 -14.80 -24.40
CA ILE A 101 -31.17 -14.54 -23.13
C ILE A 101 -32.10 -14.93 -21.98
N GLY A 102 -31.68 -15.90 -21.17
CA GLY A 102 -32.31 -16.25 -19.90
C GLY A 102 -31.66 -15.52 -18.72
N MET A 103 -32.43 -15.18 -17.68
CA MET A 103 -31.86 -14.55 -16.48
C MET A 103 -32.35 -15.25 -15.21
N ILE A 104 -31.44 -15.57 -14.32
CA ILE A 104 -31.68 -16.08 -12.97
C ILE A 104 -31.41 -14.93 -12.02
N PHE A 105 -32.45 -14.40 -11.37
CA PHE A 105 -32.36 -13.25 -10.47
C PHE A 105 -31.92 -13.66 -9.06
N GLN A 106 -31.33 -12.72 -8.35
CA GLN A 106 -30.76 -12.89 -7.01
C GLN A 106 -31.81 -13.37 -5.98
N ASP A 107 -33.01 -12.78 -5.95
CA ASP A 107 -34.06 -13.12 -4.99
C ASP A 107 -35.20 -13.92 -5.62
N PRO A 108 -35.33 -15.21 -5.27
CA PRO A 108 -36.41 -16.05 -5.78
C PRO A 108 -37.80 -15.64 -5.26
N MET A 109 -37.90 -14.89 -4.18
CA MET A 109 -39.19 -14.52 -3.58
C MET A 109 -39.90 -13.40 -4.36
N THR A 110 -39.11 -12.52 -5.00
CA THR A 110 -39.63 -11.41 -5.79
C THR A 110 -39.90 -11.78 -7.25
N PHE A 111 -39.26 -12.85 -7.76
CA PHE A 111 -39.40 -13.25 -9.15
C PHE A 111 -40.69 -14.07 -9.44
N LEU A 112 -41.03 -15.04 -8.59
CA LEU A 112 -42.23 -15.84 -8.77
C LEU A 112 -43.46 -15.09 -8.24
N ASN A 113 -44.46 -14.90 -9.09
CA ASN A 113 -45.73 -14.29 -8.70
C ASN A 113 -46.49 -15.23 -7.73
N PRO A 114 -46.71 -14.84 -6.45
CA PRO A 114 -47.23 -15.72 -5.42
C PRO A 114 -48.71 -16.16 -5.66
N ILE A 115 -49.45 -15.40 -6.47
CA ILE A 115 -50.87 -15.67 -6.75
C ILE A 115 -51.09 -16.46 -8.03
N LEU A 116 -50.03 -16.80 -8.78
CA LEU A 116 -50.12 -17.62 -10.00
C LEU A 116 -49.50 -18.99 -9.78
N LYS A 117 -50.14 -20.03 -10.34
CA LYS A 117 -49.58 -21.37 -10.33
C LYS A 117 -48.25 -21.45 -11.08
N ILE A 118 -47.35 -22.32 -10.62
CA ILE A 118 -46.04 -22.54 -11.24
C ILE A 118 -46.14 -22.89 -12.72
N GLY A 119 -47.06 -23.78 -13.06
CA GLY A 119 -47.27 -24.20 -14.45
C GLY A 119 -47.63 -23.04 -15.39
N ILE A 120 -48.42 -22.06 -14.93
CA ILE A 120 -48.74 -20.87 -15.71
C ILE A 120 -47.46 -20.08 -15.99
N GLN A 121 -46.68 -19.82 -14.94
CA GLN A 121 -45.48 -19.00 -15.04
C GLN A 121 -44.37 -19.63 -15.91
N MET A 122 -44.14 -20.92 -15.76
CA MET A 122 -43.18 -21.67 -16.58
C MET A 122 -43.59 -21.77 -18.05
N THR A 123 -44.91 -21.99 -18.33
CA THR A 123 -45.36 -22.19 -19.70
C THR A 123 -45.62 -20.90 -20.48
N GLU A 124 -45.73 -19.76 -19.82
CA GLU A 124 -45.96 -18.46 -20.48
C GLU A 124 -44.86 -18.12 -21.48
N GLY A 125 -43.62 -18.19 -21.07
CA GLY A 125 -42.45 -17.93 -21.92
C GLY A 125 -42.37 -18.92 -23.07
N ILE A 126 -42.55 -20.22 -22.81
CA ILE A 126 -42.51 -21.27 -23.82
C ILE A 126 -43.57 -21.03 -24.90
N ARG A 127 -44.81 -20.76 -24.52
CA ARG A 127 -45.92 -20.51 -25.43
C ARG A 127 -45.74 -19.24 -26.26
N LYS A 128 -45.17 -18.19 -25.63
CA LYS A 128 -44.92 -16.90 -26.28
C LYS A 128 -43.85 -16.99 -27.35
N HIS A 129 -42.80 -17.76 -27.12
CA HIS A 129 -41.59 -17.77 -27.94
C HIS A 129 -41.48 -18.96 -28.88
N GLN A 130 -42.04 -20.13 -28.52
CA GLN A 130 -41.92 -21.37 -29.31
C GLN A 130 -43.16 -21.70 -30.14
N ASN A 131 -44.20 -20.85 -30.11
CA ASN A 131 -45.43 -21.02 -30.87
C ASN A 131 -46.04 -22.42 -30.76
N CYS A 132 -46.04 -23.00 -29.55
CA CYS A 132 -46.51 -24.36 -29.25
C CYS A 132 -47.86 -24.37 -28.50
N SER A 133 -48.55 -25.52 -28.54
CA SER A 133 -49.80 -25.71 -27.78
C SER A 133 -49.56 -25.70 -26.26
N LYS A 134 -50.64 -25.48 -25.50
CA LYS A 134 -50.60 -25.56 -24.03
C LYS A 134 -50.04 -26.91 -23.51
N LYS A 135 -50.48 -28.03 -24.15
CA LYS A 135 -50.02 -29.37 -23.76
C LYS A 135 -48.53 -29.59 -24.01
N GLU A 136 -48.01 -29.09 -25.12
CA GLU A 136 -46.58 -29.18 -25.44
C GLU A 136 -45.75 -28.35 -24.46
N ALA A 137 -46.21 -27.13 -24.13
CA ALA A 137 -45.57 -26.28 -23.16
C ALA A 137 -45.55 -26.90 -21.74
N GLU A 138 -46.66 -27.52 -21.31
CA GLU A 138 -46.74 -28.24 -20.05
C GLU A 138 -45.81 -29.46 -20.02
N ALA A 139 -45.75 -30.23 -21.10
CA ALA A 139 -44.81 -31.36 -21.21
C ALA A 139 -43.37 -30.93 -21.11
N LYS A 140 -42.99 -29.81 -21.77
CA LYS A 140 -41.65 -29.23 -21.67
C LYS A 140 -41.34 -28.69 -20.27
N ALA A 141 -42.32 -28.05 -19.62
CA ALA A 141 -42.17 -27.58 -18.24
C ALA A 141 -41.95 -28.74 -17.26
N ILE A 142 -42.71 -29.85 -17.41
CA ILE A 142 -42.51 -31.07 -16.61
C ILE A 142 -41.12 -31.65 -16.80
N GLU A 143 -40.65 -31.74 -18.04
CA GLU A 143 -39.30 -32.24 -18.34
C GLU A 143 -38.21 -31.38 -17.72
N LEU A 144 -38.33 -30.07 -17.84
CA LEU A 144 -37.40 -29.13 -17.19
C LEU A 144 -37.42 -29.25 -15.65
N MET A 145 -38.61 -29.36 -15.05
CA MET A 145 -38.72 -29.60 -13.59
C MET A 145 -38.04 -30.91 -13.18
N ARG A 146 -38.12 -31.93 -14.02
CA ARG A 146 -37.45 -33.22 -13.77
C ARG A 146 -35.94 -33.08 -13.87
N GLN A 147 -35.43 -32.36 -14.87
CA GLN A 147 -34.00 -32.10 -15.05
C GLN A 147 -33.38 -31.32 -13.86
N VAL A 148 -34.11 -30.37 -13.30
CA VAL A 148 -33.68 -29.63 -12.11
C VAL A 148 -33.97 -30.38 -10.79
N GLY A 149 -34.42 -31.62 -10.86
CA GLY A 149 -34.62 -32.49 -9.68
C GLY A 149 -35.83 -32.11 -8.81
N ILE A 150 -36.90 -31.57 -9.39
CA ILE A 150 -38.16 -31.36 -8.67
C ILE A 150 -38.93 -32.69 -8.63
N PRO A 151 -39.28 -33.23 -7.44
CA PRO A 151 -40.00 -34.50 -7.31
C PRO A 151 -41.46 -34.34 -7.71
N SER A 152 -42.02 -35.35 -8.42
CA SER A 152 -43.41 -35.41 -8.89
C SER A 152 -43.86 -34.14 -9.67
N PRO A 153 -43.14 -33.74 -10.73
CA PRO A 153 -43.35 -32.47 -11.43
C PRO A 153 -44.75 -32.32 -12.00
N GLU A 154 -45.41 -33.39 -12.42
CA GLU A 154 -46.77 -33.41 -12.97
C GLU A 154 -47.80 -32.84 -11.98
N LYS A 155 -47.66 -33.14 -10.71
CA LYS A 155 -48.55 -32.63 -9.64
C LYS A 155 -48.23 -31.22 -9.24
N ARG A 156 -46.95 -30.85 -9.38
CA ARG A 156 -46.43 -29.56 -8.91
C ARG A 156 -46.69 -28.39 -9.85
N LEU A 157 -47.01 -28.62 -11.10
CA LEU A 157 -47.43 -27.55 -12.03
C LEU A 157 -48.67 -26.81 -11.53
N ASP A 158 -49.55 -27.47 -10.80
CA ASP A 158 -50.78 -26.88 -10.27
C ASP A 158 -50.62 -26.18 -8.91
N GLN A 159 -49.42 -26.23 -8.32
CA GLN A 159 -49.10 -25.63 -7.05
C GLN A 159 -48.67 -24.15 -7.18
N TYR A 160 -48.78 -23.41 -6.06
CA TYR A 160 -48.35 -22.03 -5.94
C TYR A 160 -46.92 -21.94 -5.38
N PRO A 161 -46.22 -20.85 -5.60
CA PRO A 161 -44.83 -20.69 -5.12
C PRO A 161 -44.63 -20.92 -3.61
N PHE A 162 -45.58 -20.54 -2.77
CA PHE A 162 -45.50 -20.71 -1.31
C PHE A 162 -45.53 -22.18 -0.85
N GLU A 163 -45.98 -23.10 -1.69
CA GLU A 163 -46.01 -24.55 -1.41
C GLU A 163 -44.65 -25.24 -1.66
N PHE A 164 -43.63 -24.47 -2.10
CA PHE A 164 -42.29 -24.96 -2.40
C PHE A 164 -41.27 -24.43 -1.38
N SER A 165 -40.30 -25.26 -1.03
CA SER A 165 -39.14 -24.81 -0.26
C SER A 165 -38.31 -23.78 -1.03
N GLY A 166 -37.45 -22.99 -0.35
CA GLY A 166 -36.58 -22.02 -0.97
C GLY A 166 -35.72 -22.62 -2.08
N GLY A 167 -35.07 -23.75 -1.83
CA GLY A 167 -34.28 -24.48 -2.81
C GLY A 167 -35.08 -24.98 -4.01
N MET A 168 -36.32 -25.42 -3.80
CA MET A 168 -37.21 -25.85 -4.90
C MET A 168 -37.66 -24.65 -5.76
N ARG A 169 -37.98 -23.52 -5.16
CA ARG A 169 -38.28 -22.27 -5.90
C ARG A 169 -37.12 -21.83 -6.77
N ARG A 170 -35.89 -21.90 -6.23
CA ARG A 170 -34.68 -21.57 -7.01
C ARG A 170 -34.51 -22.48 -8.22
N ARG A 171 -34.71 -23.80 -8.07
CA ARG A 171 -34.65 -24.75 -9.18
C ARG A 171 -35.72 -24.48 -10.23
N ILE A 172 -36.95 -24.05 -9.83
CA ILE A 172 -38.02 -23.66 -10.76
C ILE A 172 -37.62 -22.40 -11.57
N ILE A 173 -36.98 -21.41 -10.93
CA ILE A 173 -36.50 -20.23 -11.64
C ILE A 173 -35.44 -20.61 -12.66
N ILE A 174 -34.50 -21.47 -12.30
CA ILE A 174 -33.47 -21.98 -13.22
C ILE A 174 -34.16 -22.73 -14.40
N ALA A 175 -35.10 -23.61 -14.12
CA ALA A 175 -35.88 -24.31 -15.15
C ALA A 175 -36.61 -23.33 -16.09
N THR A 176 -37.16 -22.24 -15.53
CA THR A 176 -37.87 -21.21 -16.28
C THR A 176 -36.89 -20.40 -17.16
N ALA A 177 -35.72 -20.06 -16.66
CA ALA A 177 -34.69 -19.36 -17.43
C ALA A 177 -34.19 -20.20 -18.63
N LEU A 178 -34.17 -21.52 -18.48
CA LEU A 178 -33.77 -22.49 -19.50
C LEU A 178 -34.90 -22.87 -20.48
N ALA A 179 -36.13 -22.45 -20.23
CA ALA A 179 -37.33 -22.97 -20.88
C ALA A 179 -37.35 -22.81 -22.41
N CYS A 180 -36.66 -21.81 -22.94
CA CYS A 180 -36.60 -21.55 -24.38
C CYS A 180 -35.25 -21.90 -25.04
N ASP A 181 -34.39 -22.65 -24.35
CA ASP A 181 -33.05 -23.04 -24.81
C ASP A 181 -32.21 -21.81 -25.21
N PRO A 182 -31.99 -20.86 -24.28
CA PRO A 182 -31.32 -19.60 -24.59
C PRO A 182 -29.83 -19.79 -24.96
N LYS A 183 -29.30 -18.90 -25.81
CA LYS A 183 -27.87 -18.86 -26.12
C LYS A 183 -27.02 -18.35 -24.96
N LEU A 184 -27.58 -17.44 -24.13
CA LEU A 184 -26.95 -16.83 -22.99
C LEU A 184 -27.80 -16.99 -21.73
N ILE A 185 -27.19 -17.37 -20.62
CA ILE A 185 -27.77 -17.32 -19.27
C ILE A 185 -27.01 -16.29 -18.43
N ILE A 186 -27.73 -15.37 -17.84
CA ILE A 186 -27.22 -14.47 -16.80
C ILE A 186 -27.65 -15.04 -15.46
N ALA A 187 -26.68 -15.45 -14.63
CA ALA A 187 -26.91 -15.99 -13.29
C ALA A 187 -26.45 -15.00 -12.22
N ASP A 188 -27.39 -14.21 -11.69
CA ASP A 188 -27.10 -13.20 -10.66
C ASP A 188 -27.23 -13.83 -9.27
N GLU A 189 -26.09 -14.10 -8.64
CA GLU A 189 -25.95 -14.78 -7.35
C GLU A 189 -26.80 -16.06 -7.23
N PRO A 190 -26.61 -17.04 -8.11
CA PRO A 190 -27.53 -18.19 -8.22
C PRO A 190 -27.53 -19.09 -7.00
N THR A 191 -26.56 -18.98 -6.11
CA THR A 191 -26.35 -19.85 -4.93
C THR A 191 -26.48 -19.14 -3.59
N THR A 192 -26.72 -17.84 -3.57
CA THR A 192 -26.86 -17.06 -2.32
C THR A 192 -28.02 -17.59 -1.46
N ALA A 193 -27.78 -17.69 -0.14
CA ALA A 193 -28.73 -18.22 0.87
C ALA A 193 -29.15 -19.68 0.69
N LEU A 194 -28.34 -20.51 0.05
CA LEU A 194 -28.52 -21.96 -0.05
C LEU A 194 -27.49 -22.68 0.82
N ASP A 195 -27.87 -23.87 1.29
CA ASP A 195 -26.92 -24.77 1.93
C ASP A 195 -25.90 -25.30 0.90
N VAL A 196 -24.71 -25.67 1.38
CA VAL A 196 -23.56 -26.08 0.55
C VAL A 196 -23.92 -27.23 -0.40
N THR A 197 -24.78 -28.18 0.04
CA THR A 197 -25.17 -29.34 -0.77
C THR A 197 -26.04 -28.93 -1.94
N VAL A 198 -27.03 -28.05 -1.70
CA VAL A 198 -27.93 -27.54 -2.76
C VAL A 198 -27.16 -26.62 -3.71
N GLN A 199 -26.23 -25.81 -3.19
CA GLN A 199 -25.32 -24.99 -3.99
C GLN A 199 -24.55 -25.85 -4.99
N ALA A 200 -23.85 -26.89 -4.52
CA ALA A 200 -23.10 -27.79 -5.38
C ALA A 200 -23.98 -28.46 -6.47
N GLN A 201 -25.19 -28.90 -6.13
CA GLN A 201 -26.13 -29.47 -7.09
C GLN A 201 -26.58 -28.49 -8.17
N ILE A 202 -26.78 -27.21 -7.81
CA ILE A 202 -27.18 -26.18 -8.78
C ILE A 202 -26.02 -25.84 -9.72
N LEU A 203 -24.81 -25.72 -9.19
CA LEU A 203 -23.63 -25.47 -9.99
C LEU A 203 -23.33 -26.59 -10.97
N GLU A 204 -23.43 -27.85 -10.51
CA GLU A 204 -23.29 -29.03 -11.37
C GLU A 204 -24.34 -29.06 -12.48
N LEU A 205 -25.61 -28.73 -12.14
CA LEU A 205 -26.69 -28.61 -13.12
C LEU A 205 -26.38 -27.55 -14.18
N LEU A 206 -25.98 -26.35 -13.79
CA LEU A 206 -25.61 -25.28 -14.72
C LEU A 206 -24.44 -25.71 -15.61
N LYS A 207 -23.39 -26.31 -15.02
CA LYS A 207 -22.22 -26.81 -15.77
C LYS A 207 -22.59 -27.90 -16.79
N LYS A 208 -23.47 -28.82 -16.41
CA LYS A 208 -23.97 -29.84 -17.32
C LYS A 208 -24.72 -29.24 -18.49
N LEU A 209 -25.65 -28.32 -18.22
CA LEU A 209 -26.47 -27.68 -19.24
C LEU A 209 -25.64 -26.82 -20.21
N THR A 210 -24.64 -26.11 -19.70
CA THR A 210 -23.67 -25.34 -20.50
C THR A 210 -22.95 -26.26 -21.48
N LYS A 211 -22.39 -27.37 -20.97
CA LYS A 211 -21.64 -28.34 -21.81
C LYS A 211 -22.51 -29.10 -22.80
N GLU A 212 -23.71 -29.54 -22.40
CA GLU A 212 -24.59 -30.35 -23.27
C GLU A 212 -25.26 -29.51 -24.37
N LYS A 213 -25.59 -28.25 -24.10
CA LYS A 213 -26.34 -27.38 -25.00
C LYS A 213 -25.51 -26.29 -25.67
N GLY A 214 -24.23 -26.10 -25.29
CA GLY A 214 -23.38 -25.02 -25.79
C GLY A 214 -23.87 -23.62 -25.37
N THR A 215 -24.62 -23.52 -24.25
CA THR A 215 -25.15 -22.25 -23.73
C THR A 215 -24.03 -21.50 -23.02
N SER A 216 -23.80 -20.23 -23.35
CA SER A 216 -22.86 -19.37 -22.63
C SER A 216 -23.45 -18.86 -21.31
N VAL A 217 -22.62 -18.60 -20.31
CA VAL A 217 -23.08 -18.13 -18.99
C VAL A 217 -22.28 -16.92 -18.52
N ILE A 218 -22.99 -15.89 -18.05
CA ILE A 218 -22.40 -14.84 -17.21
C ILE A 218 -22.79 -15.15 -15.74
N MET A 219 -21.81 -15.46 -14.92
CA MET A 219 -21.97 -15.79 -13.50
C MET A 219 -21.60 -14.58 -12.65
N ILE A 220 -22.57 -13.98 -11.95
CA ILE A 220 -22.31 -12.92 -10.98
C ILE A 220 -22.28 -13.53 -9.59
N THR A 221 -21.19 -13.35 -8.87
CA THR A 221 -21.05 -13.84 -7.51
C THR A 221 -19.97 -13.06 -6.75
N HIS A 222 -20.02 -13.13 -5.43
CA HIS A 222 -18.93 -12.71 -4.55
C HIS A 222 -18.12 -13.92 -4.04
N ASP A 223 -18.52 -15.15 -4.38
CA ASP A 223 -17.85 -16.39 -3.98
C ASP A 223 -16.85 -16.84 -5.05
N LEU A 224 -15.56 -16.59 -4.77
CA LEU A 224 -14.47 -16.97 -5.67
C LEU A 224 -14.28 -18.50 -5.79
N GLY A 225 -14.72 -19.29 -4.79
CA GLY A 225 -14.70 -20.75 -4.88
C GLY A 225 -15.67 -21.27 -5.95
N VAL A 226 -16.82 -20.64 -6.07
CA VAL A 226 -17.80 -20.92 -7.15
C VAL A 226 -17.17 -20.59 -8.51
N VAL A 227 -16.53 -19.42 -8.62
CA VAL A 227 -15.91 -18.96 -9.87
C VAL A 227 -14.79 -19.89 -10.31
N ALA A 228 -13.91 -20.29 -9.39
CA ALA A 228 -12.81 -21.23 -9.66
C ALA A 228 -13.28 -22.56 -10.21
N SER A 229 -14.49 -23.03 -9.79
CA SER A 229 -15.03 -24.32 -10.22
C SER A 229 -15.85 -24.30 -11.51
N MET A 230 -16.33 -23.11 -11.92
CA MET A 230 -17.36 -22.97 -12.96
C MET A 230 -16.93 -22.15 -14.16
N CYS A 231 -16.08 -21.12 -13.96
CA CYS A 231 -15.80 -20.12 -14.99
C CYS A 231 -14.55 -20.48 -15.81
N ASP A 232 -14.50 -19.98 -17.03
CA ASP A 232 -13.33 -20.04 -17.91
C ASP A 232 -12.50 -18.77 -17.76
N ARG A 233 -13.17 -17.59 -17.67
CA ARG A 233 -12.59 -16.28 -17.44
C ARG A 233 -13.30 -15.53 -16.32
N ILE A 234 -12.59 -14.56 -15.75
CA ILE A 234 -13.07 -13.74 -14.62
C ILE A 234 -12.84 -12.26 -14.95
N ALA A 235 -13.85 -11.43 -14.70
CA ALA A 235 -13.76 -9.98 -14.69
C ALA A 235 -13.98 -9.48 -13.25
N ILE A 236 -12.97 -8.84 -12.67
CA ILE A 236 -13.04 -8.28 -11.31
C ILE A 236 -13.57 -6.86 -11.39
N MET A 237 -14.69 -6.60 -10.73
CA MET A 237 -15.39 -5.32 -10.79
C MET A 237 -15.34 -4.57 -9.47
N TYR A 238 -14.88 -3.31 -9.50
CA TYR A 238 -14.84 -2.41 -8.35
C TYR A 238 -15.39 -1.03 -8.70
N ALA A 239 -16.31 -0.52 -7.87
CA ALA A 239 -16.90 0.82 -8.00
C ALA A 239 -17.35 1.18 -9.44
N GLY A 240 -17.98 0.23 -10.13
CA GLY A 240 -18.53 0.41 -11.48
C GLY A 240 -17.54 0.18 -12.62
N GLN A 241 -16.30 -0.23 -12.39
CA GLN A 241 -15.29 -0.50 -13.42
C GLN A 241 -14.75 -1.92 -13.32
N ILE A 242 -14.34 -2.51 -14.45
CA ILE A 242 -13.49 -3.69 -14.46
C ILE A 242 -12.07 -3.23 -14.16
N VAL A 243 -11.49 -3.76 -13.10
CA VAL A 243 -10.14 -3.42 -12.64
C VAL A 243 -9.11 -4.46 -13.06
N GLU A 244 -9.55 -5.70 -13.25
CA GLU A 244 -8.72 -6.79 -13.78
C GLU A 244 -9.60 -7.84 -14.46
N GLU A 245 -9.13 -8.43 -15.56
CA GLU A 245 -9.78 -9.50 -16.30
C GLU A 245 -8.73 -10.50 -16.77
N GLY A 246 -9.06 -11.80 -16.69
CA GLY A 246 -8.16 -12.88 -17.13
C GLY A 246 -8.84 -14.24 -17.09
N THR A 247 -8.13 -15.30 -17.49
CA THR A 247 -8.53 -16.67 -17.23
C THR A 247 -8.56 -16.94 -15.73
N VAL A 248 -9.24 -18.00 -15.30
CA VAL A 248 -9.27 -18.41 -13.87
C VAL A 248 -7.85 -18.57 -13.35
N ASP A 249 -6.96 -19.23 -14.09
CA ASP A 249 -5.59 -19.46 -13.66
C ASP A 249 -4.79 -18.15 -13.52
N GLU A 250 -4.90 -17.22 -14.50
CA GLU A 250 -4.24 -15.92 -14.46
C GLU A 250 -4.69 -15.11 -13.22
N ILE A 251 -5.99 -15.04 -12.96
CA ILE A 251 -6.53 -14.28 -11.80
C ILE A 251 -6.16 -14.91 -10.46
N PHE A 252 -6.13 -16.24 -10.35
CA PHE A 252 -5.85 -16.92 -9.08
C PHE A 252 -4.35 -17.03 -8.77
N TYR A 253 -3.50 -17.21 -9.77
CA TYR A 253 -2.07 -17.47 -9.57
C TYR A 253 -1.18 -16.28 -9.91
N GLU A 254 -1.64 -15.37 -10.79
CA GLU A 254 -0.88 -14.19 -11.24
C GLU A 254 -1.71 -12.89 -11.16
N PRO A 255 -2.39 -12.60 -10.03
CA PRO A 255 -3.18 -11.38 -9.88
C PRO A 255 -2.27 -10.15 -9.88
N HIS A 256 -2.68 -9.09 -10.59
CA HIS A 256 -1.94 -7.84 -10.68
C HIS A 256 -2.58 -6.74 -9.83
N HIS A 257 -3.90 -6.53 -9.93
CA HIS A 257 -4.55 -5.44 -9.21
C HIS A 257 -4.56 -5.66 -7.70
N PRO A 258 -4.19 -4.66 -6.87
CA PRO A 258 -4.19 -4.80 -5.40
C PRO A 258 -5.54 -5.21 -4.80
N TYR A 259 -6.65 -4.82 -5.43
CA TYR A 259 -7.99 -5.26 -5.02
C TYR A 259 -8.19 -6.76 -5.25
N THR A 260 -7.76 -7.28 -6.40
CA THR A 260 -7.82 -8.72 -6.71
C THR A 260 -6.99 -9.53 -5.72
N LYS A 261 -5.75 -9.08 -5.44
CA LYS A 261 -4.88 -9.67 -4.41
C LYS A 261 -5.57 -9.70 -3.04
N GLY A 262 -6.20 -8.58 -2.66
CA GLY A 262 -6.96 -8.48 -1.40
C GLY A 262 -8.16 -9.41 -1.34
N LEU A 263 -8.92 -9.56 -2.44
CA LEU A 263 -10.04 -10.50 -2.53
C LEU A 263 -9.57 -11.96 -2.37
N LEU A 264 -8.49 -12.34 -3.04
CA LEU A 264 -7.93 -13.69 -2.96
C LEU A 264 -7.38 -14.00 -1.56
N ASN A 265 -6.74 -13.03 -0.90
CA ASN A 265 -6.22 -13.18 0.47
C ASN A 265 -7.33 -13.29 1.52
N SER A 266 -8.54 -12.82 1.22
CA SER A 266 -9.70 -12.95 2.13
C SER A 266 -10.40 -14.30 2.09
N ILE A 267 -9.97 -15.22 1.21
CA ILE A 267 -10.54 -16.58 1.09
C ILE A 267 -9.74 -17.54 1.95
N ASN A 268 -10.48 -18.39 2.67
CA ASN A 268 -9.90 -19.49 3.44
C ASN A 268 -9.36 -20.58 2.49
N ASN A 269 -8.09 -20.53 2.16
CA ASN A 269 -7.43 -21.55 1.36
C ASN A 269 -7.11 -22.74 2.27
N SER A 270 -7.90 -23.81 2.15
CA SER A 270 -7.67 -25.09 2.86
C SER A 270 -6.31 -25.76 2.53
N ALA A 271 -5.52 -25.18 1.65
CA ALA A 271 -4.20 -25.64 1.25
C ALA A 271 -3.04 -24.85 1.90
N LYS A 272 -3.31 -23.73 2.58
CA LYS A 272 -2.33 -23.06 3.43
C LYS A 272 -2.45 -23.61 4.84
N ASP A 273 -1.32 -23.84 5.51
CA ASP A 273 -1.27 -24.27 6.92
C ASP A 273 -2.21 -23.41 7.78
N ASN A 274 -3.00 -24.05 8.61
CA ASN A 274 -4.23 -23.55 9.26
C ASN A 274 -4.06 -22.41 10.30
N ASP A 275 -2.93 -21.69 10.34
CA ASP A 275 -2.63 -20.70 11.40
C ASP A 275 -2.51 -19.24 10.90
N GLU A 276 -2.66 -18.94 9.61
CA GLU A 276 -2.67 -17.55 9.15
C GLU A 276 -4.08 -16.95 9.20
N PRO A 277 -4.30 -15.85 9.93
CA PRO A 277 -5.59 -15.19 10.00
C PRO A 277 -5.98 -14.60 8.64
N LEU A 278 -7.27 -14.68 8.28
CA LEU A 278 -7.82 -14.02 7.11
C LEU A 278 -7.62 -12.50 7.20
N VAL A 279 -6.98 -11.90 6.21
CA VAL A 279 -6.76 -10.45 6.15
C VAL A 279 -7.87 -9.80 5.31
N PRO A 280 -8.85 -9.12 5.94
CA PRO A 280 -9.90 -8.43 5.20
C PRO A 280 -9.33 -7.19 4.49
N ILE A 281 -9.91 -6.83 3.35
CA ILE A 281 -9.59 -5.56 2.67
C ILE A 281 -10.01 -4.39 3.59
N PRO A 282 -9.10 -3.51 4.00
CA PRO A 282 -9.40 -2.44 4.96
C PRO A 282 -10.36 -1.40 4.39
N GLY A 283 -11.10 -0.71 5.26
CA GLY A 283 -11.98 0.40 4.89
C GLY A 283 -13.29 -0.02 4.23
N THR A 284 -14.03 0.96 3.70
CA THR A 284 -15.33 0.79 3.03
C THR A 284 -15.24 1.16 1.55
N PRO A 285 -16.05 0.55 0.66
CA PRO A 285 -16.14 0.97 -0.74
C PRO A 285 -16.47 2.47 -0.86
N PRO A 286 -16.00 3.15 -1.93
CA PRO A 286 -16.22 4.57 -2.10
C PRO A 286 -17.71 4.88 -2.37
N ASP A 287 -18.13 6.09 -1.99
CA ASP A 287 -19.42 6.62 -2.35
C ASP A 287 -19.48 6.90 -3.86
N LEU A 288 -20.36 6.21 -4.58
CA LEU A 288 -20.52 6.37 -6.03
C LEU A 288 -21.04 7.76 -6.45
N LEU A 289 -21.53 8.58 -5.50
CA LEU A 289 -21.87 9.99 -5.72
C LEU A 289 -20.63 10.89 -5.75
N LYS A 290 -19.53 10.49 -5.08
CA LYS A 290 -18.32 11.31 -4.86
C LYS A 290 -17.05 10.52 -5.20
N LEU A 291 -17.04 9.89 -6.36
CA LEU A 291 -15.87 9.14 -6.81
C LEU A 291 -14.66 10.06 -7.04
N PRO A 292 -13.44 9.60 -6.72
CA PRO A 292 -12.23 10.32 -7.07
C PRO A 292 -12.08 10.44 -8.60
N LYS A 293 -11.32 11.43 -9.05
CA LYS A 293 -11.00 11.59 -10.50
C LYS A 293 -10.09 10.46 -11.00
N GLY A 294 -9.33 9.87 -10.12
CA GLY A 294 -8.38 8.81 -10.40
C GLY A 294 -8.91 7.42 -10.04
N CYS A 295 -8.06 6.60 -9.41
CA CYS A 295 -8.39 5.23 -9.05
C CYS A 295 -9.43 5.16 -7.92
N ALA A 296 -10.54 4.49 -8.13
CA ALA A 296 -11.60 4.35 -7.13
C ALA A 296 -11.17 3.52 -5.90
N PHE A 297 -10.17 2.65 -6.04
CA PHE A 297 -9.65 1.83 -4.95
C PHE A 297 -8.59 2.54 -4.09
N MET A 298 -8.14 3.74 -4.47
CA MET A 298 -7.02 4.47 -3.84
C MET A 298 -7.11 4.57 -2.31
N SER A 299 -8.30 4.80 -1.75
CA SER A 299 -8.48 4.97 -0.29
C SER A 299 -8.31 3.68 0.53
N ARG A 300 -8.27 2.53 -0.14
CA ARG A 300 -8.13 1.18 0.44
C ARG A 300 -6.89 0.44 -0.07
N CYS A 301 -6.18 1.04 -1.03
CA CYS A 301 -5.02 0.45 -1.67
C CYS A 301 -3.77 0.72 -0.82
N PRO A 302 -3.02 -0.32 -0.38
CA PRO A 302 -1.78 -0.13 0.36
C PRO A 302 -0.66 0.50 -0.49
N TYR A 303 -0.81 0.48 -1.82
CA TYR A 303 0.17 1.02 -2.78
C TYR A 303 -0.29 2.35 -3.42
N THR A 304 -1.19 3.09 -2.77
CA THR A 304 -1.73 4.34 -3.32
C THR A 304 -0.64 5.38 -3.55
N MET A 305 -0.62 5.94 -4.76
CA MET A 305 0.27 7.01 -5.20
C MET A 305 -0.50 8.31 -5.46
N LYS A 306 0.16 9.47 -5.47
CA LYS A 306 -0.46 10.76 -5.78
C LYS A 306 -1.18 10.78 -7.14
N ILE A 307 -0.66 10.06 -8.14
CA ILE A 307 -1.29 9.95 -9.45
C ILE A 307 -2.64 9.23 -9.37
N CYS A 308 -2.81 8.30 -8.43
CA CYS A 308 -4.08 7.60 -8.20
C CYS A 308 -5.22 8.53 -7.75
N GLU A 309 -4.92 9.72 -7.21
CA GLU A 309 -5.92 10.71 -6.81
C GLU A 309 -6.47 11.51 -7.98
N VAL A 310 -5.61 11.82 -8.96
CA VAL A 310 -5.87 12.87 -9.95
C VAL A 310 -6.13 12.35 -11.35
N GLN A 311 -5.68 11.12 -11.67
CA GLN A 311 -5.74 10.57 -13.02
C GLN A 311 -6.21 9.12 -13.01
N ALA A 312 -7.12 8.76 -13.93
CA ALA A 312 -7.57 7.39 -14.13
C ALA A 312 -6.41 6.48 -14.55
N SER A 313 -6.36 5.27 -13.96
CA SER A 313 -5.32 4.29 -14.29
C SER A 313 -5.49 3.81 -15.74
N PRO A 314 -4.40 3.67 -16.50
CA PRO A 314 -4.43 3.01 -17.79
C PRO A 314 -4.68 1.51 -17.64
N VAL A 315 -4.98 0.84 -18.74
CA VAL A 315 -5.09 -0.61 -18.82
C VAL A 315 -3.78 -1.16 -19.38
N THR A 316 -3.16 -2.05 -18.64
CA THR A 316 -1.99 -2.84 -19.09
C THR A 316 -2.45 -4.23 -19.49
N THR A 317 -1.98 -4.73 -20.62
CA THR A 317 -2.31 -6.05 -21.18
C THR A 317 -1.10 -6.96 -21.05
N TYR A 318 -1.26 -8.12 -20.41
CA TYR A 318 -0.20 -9.12 -20.17
C TYR A 318 -0.27 -10.29 -21.15
N SER A 319 -1.49 -10.69 -21.52
CA SER A 319 -1.76 -11.75 -22.48
C SER A 319 -2.96 -11.39 -23.36
N GLU A 320 -3.38 -12.28 -24.26
CA GLU A 320 -4.62 -12.10 -25.03
C GLU A 320 -5.88 -12.06 -24.15
N THR A 321 -5.81 -12.62 -22.94
CA THR A 321 -6.91 -12.74 -21.99
C THR A 321 -6.75 -11.91 -20.74
N HIS A 322 -5.48 -11.54 -20.33
CA HIS A 322 -5.20 -10.91 -19.06
C HIS A 322 -4.88 -9.42 -19.20
N CYS A 323 -5.69 -8.59 -18.58
CA CYS A 323 -5.46 -7.16 -18.49
C CYS A 323 -5.79 -6.62 -17.10
N CYS A 324 -5.09 -5.55 -16.68
CA CYS A 324 -5.23 -4.90 -15.39
C CYS A 324 -5.26 -3.38 -15.52
N ARG A 325 -6.14 -2.71 -14.78
CA ARG A 325 -6.29 -1.25 -14.73
C ARG A 325 -5.63 -0.71 -13.45
N CYS A 326 -4.30 -0.61 -13.45
CA CYS A 326 -3.54 -0.14 -12.29
C CYS A 326 -2.32 0.68 -12.71
N TRP A 327 -1.99 1.73 -11.97
CA TRP A 327 -0.78 2.53 -12.20
C TRP A 327 0.51 1.77 -11.86
N LEU A 328 0.48 0.85 -10.89
CA LEU A 328 1.64 0.03 -10.54
C LEU A 328 2.17 -0.75 -11.73
N GLU A 329 1.27 -1.20 -12.59
CA GLU A 329 1.59 -2.03 -13.76
C GLU A 329 2.13 -1.22 -14.96
N CYS A 330 2.07 0.10 -14.90
CA CYS A 330 2.57 0.99 -15.96
C CYS A 330 3.90 1.64 -15.60
N MET A 331 4.38 1.42 -14.39
CA MET A 331 5.68 1.90 -13.94
C MET A 331 6.70 0.82 -14.27
N ASP A 332 7.74 1.23 -15.00
CA ASP A 332 8.90 0.41 -15.30
C ASP A 332 9.38 -0.22 -13.98
N GLU A 333 9.35 -1.54 -13.85
CA GLU A 333 9.73 -2.28 -12.63
C GLU A 333 11.13 -1.89 -12.13
N THR A 334 11.94 -1.29 -12.99
CA THR A 334 13.27 -0.75 -12.66
C THR A 334 13.24 0.56 -11.85
N LYS A 335 12.05 1.16 -11.58
CA LYS A 335 11.92 2.49 -10.93
C LYS A 335 11.13 2.52 -9.63
N ILE A 336 10.49 1.43 -9.22
CA ILE A 336 9.93 1.27 -7.87
C ILE A 336 10.73 0.14 -7.20
N THR A 337 11.91 0.45 -6.74
CA THR A 337 12.51 -0.30 -5.66
C THR A 337 11.71 0.08 -4.40
N VAL A 338 10.71 -0.73 -4.06
CA VAL A 338 10.23 -0.82 -2.68
C VAL A 338 11.48 -1.18 -1.89
N SER A 339 11.93 -0.29 -1.01
CA SER A 339 13.10 -0.60 -0.19
C SER A 339 12.81 -1.90 0.55
N GLY A 340 13.78 -2.78 0.72
CA GLY A 340 13.61 -4.01 1.51
C GLY A 340 13.05 -3.73 2.91
N GLU A 341 13.18 -2.49 3.38
CA GLU A 341 12.60 -1.91 4.59
C GLU A 341 11.07 -1.86 4.58
N GLU A 342 10.42 -1.41 3.49
CA GLU A 342 8.96 -1.31 3.42
C GLU A 342 8.30 -2.70 3.46
N ALA A 343 8.84 -3.67 2.73
CA ALA A 343 8.39 -5.05 2.78
C ALA A 343 8.57 -5.67 4.18
N ALA A 344 9.68 -5.37 4.86
CA ALA A 344 9.93 -5.82 6.24
C ALA A 344 8.98 -5.15 7.25
N LEU A 345 8.57 -3.91 7.01
CA LEU A 345 7.59 -3.20 7.84
C LEU A 345 6.21 -3.81 7.69
N GLU A 346 5.75 -4.11 6.49
CA GLU A 346 4.47 -4.77 6.24
C GLU A 346 4.40 -6.13 6.94
N ASP A 347 5.43 -6.98 6.79
CA ASP A 347 5.53 -8.27 7.48
C ASP A 347 5.55 -8.11 9.02
N SER A 348 6.18 -7.04 9.53
CA SER A 348 6.26 -6.80 10.97
C SER A 348 4.94 -6.37 11.60
N MET A 349 4.07 -5.70 10.85
CA MET A 349 2.75 -5.26 11.33
C MET A 349 1.86 -6.44 11.72
N ALA A 350 1.92 -7.55 10.98
CA ALA A 350 1.18 -8.77 11.29
C ALA A 350 1.58 -9.37 12.65
N GLY A 351 2.85 -9.21 13.06
CA GLY A 351 3.39 -9.70 14.33
C GLY A 351 3.38 -8.69 15.49
N SER A 352 2.77 -7.51 15.32
CA SER A 352 2.83 -6.40 16.31
C SER A 352 2.19 -6.70 17.68
N HIS A 353 1.39 -7.76 17.78
CA HIS A 353 0.78 -8.24 19.03
C HIS A 353 1.72 -9.11 19.89
N PHE A 354 2.88 -9.51 19.36
CA PHE A 354 3.92 -10.20 20.11
C PHE A 354 4.97 -9.21 20.64
N TYR A 355 5.59 -9.54 21.77
CA TYR A 355 6.79 -8.84 22.20
C TYR A 355 7.92 -9.04 21.17
N PRO A 356 8.70 -7.99 20.89
CA PRO A 356 9.88 -8.13 20.03
C PRO A 356 10.95 -9.04 20.66
N ASP A 357 11.94 -9.45 19.85
CA ASP A 357 13.13 -10.11 20.41
C ASP A 357 13.79 -9.20 21.46
N PHE A 358 13.78 -9.67 22.70
CA PHE A 358 14.33 -8.95 23.86
C PHE A 358 15.77 -8.49 23.66
N ALA A 359 16.58 -9.33 23.03
CA ALA A 359 18.01 -9.09 22.83
C ALA A 359 18.34 -8.47 21.47
N ALA A 360 17.36 -8.33 20.56
CA ALA A 360 17.55 -7.92 19.17
C ALA A 360 18.71 -8.68 18.48
N VAL A 361 18.74 -10.00 18.65
CA VAL A 361 19.90 -10.85 18.31
C VAL A 361 20.28 -10.70 16.83
N LEU A 362 19.30 -10.83 15.94
CA LEU A 362 19.55 -10.74 14.50
C LEU A 362 20.11 -9.37 14.09
N LEU A 363 19.52 -8.28 14.62
CA LEU A 363 19.99 -6.92 14.34
C LEU A 363 21.44 -6.72 14.81
N LYS A 364 21.77 -7.15 16.05
CA LYS A 364 23.14 -7.08 16.58
C LYS A 364 24.13 -7.87 15.73
N GLN A 365 23.74 -9.06 15.28
CA GLN A 365 24.58 -9.87 14.40
C GLN A 365 24.84 -9.16 13.08
N LYS A 366 23.82 -8.58 12.44
CA LYS A 366 23.98 -7.86 11.18
C LYS A 366 24.81 -6.58 11.31
N VAL A 367 24.61 -5.82 12.40
CA VAL A 367 25.48 -4.67 12.70
C VAL A 367 26.93 -5.13 12.93
N ALA A 368 27.14 -6.17 13.74
CA ALA A 368 28.47 -6.69 14.03
C ALA A 368 29.20 -7.19 12.75
N GLU A 369 28.49 -7.92 11.87
CA GLU A 369 28.98 -8.38 10.56
C GLU A 369 29.50 -7.20 9.72
N GLN A 370 28.75 -6.08 9.67
CA GLN A 370 29.14 -4.89 8.89
C GLN A 370 30.49 -4.31 9.31
N TYR A 371 30.83 -4.37 10.61
CA TYR A 371 32.05 -3.79 11.14
C TYR A 371 33.15 -4.84 11.46
N GLY A 372 32.91 -6.12 11.21
CA GLY A 372 33.82 -7.19 11.58
C GLY A 372 34.01 -7.32 13.10
N LEU A 373 32.91 -7.13 13.85
CA LEU A 373 32.83 -7.23 15.30
C LEU A 373 32.00 -8.47 15.72
N LYS A 374 31.94 -8.75 17.02
CA LYS A 374 31.00 -9.72 17.60
C LYS A 374 29.71 -9.03 18.04
N ALA A 375 28.61 -9.78 18.18
CA ALA A 375 27.34 -9.26 18.67
C ALA A 375 27.42 -8.68 20.11
N GLU A 376 28.37 -9.14 20.91
CA GLU A 376 28.69 -8.65 22.25
C GLU A 376 29.27 -7.24 22.27
N ASN A 377 29.84 -6.78 21.15
CA ASN A 377 30.35 -5.42 20.96
C ASN A 377 29.25 -4.43 20.54
N VAL A 378 28.00 -4.88 20.41
CA VAL A 378 26.88 -4.07 19.92
C VAL A 378 25.80 -3.94 20.99
N LEU A 379 25.38 -2.71 21.27
CA LEU A 379 24.19 -2.40 22.06
C LEU A 379 23.18 -1.66 21.17
N THR A 380 21.93 -2.13 21.16
CA THR A 380 20.85 -1.53 20.36
C THR A 380 19.81 -0.85 21.25
N GLY A 381 19.15 0.19 20.76
CA GLY A 381 18.11 0.88 21.51
C GLY A 381 17.29 1.87 20.68
N ALA A 382 16.35 2.55 21.32
CA ALA A 382 15.38 3.46 20.70
C ALA A 382 16.03 4.76 20.16
N GLY A 383 16.85 4.64 19.12
CA GLY A 383 17.69 5.69 18.55
C GLY A 383 19.02 5.85 19.30
N SER A 384 19.95 6.64 18.75
CA SER A 384 21.19 7.01 19.47
C SER A 384 20.90 7.79 20.75
N SER A 385 19.76 8.46 20.86
CA SER A 385 19.35 9.15 22.10
C SER A 385 19.26 8.21 23.29
N ALA A 386 18.69 6.99 23.13
CA ALA A 386 18.68 6.01 24.19
C ALA A 386 20.09 5.52 24.61
N MET A 387 21.05 5.53 23.67
CA MET A 387 22.44 5.25 23.98
C MET A 387 23.05 6.39 24.84
N ILE A 388 22.75 7.65 24.50
CA ILE A 388 23.20 8.83 25.26
C ILE A 388 22.65 8.77 26.69
N ASP A 389 21.33 8.50 26.86
CA ASP A 389 20.73 8.36 28.19
C ASP A 389 21.38 7.23 29.00
N MET A 390 21.61 6.08 28.38
CA MET A 390 22.30 4.96 29.04
C MET A 390 23.75 5.27 29.42
N ILE A 391 24.47 6.06 28.61
CA ILE A 391 25.83 6.51 28.97
C ILE A 391 25.78 7.35 30.23
N GLY A 392 24.87 8.32 30.34
CA GLY A 392 24.71 9.12 31.56
C GLY A 392 24.41 8.27 32.80
N LEU A 393 23.41 7.38 32.69
CA LEU A 393 22.99 6.47 33.76
C LEU A 393 24.10 5.48 34.19
N THR A 394 25.04 5.17 33.30
CA THR A 394 26.05 4.14 33.56
C THR A 394 27.34 4.71 34.08
N PHE A 395 27.77 5.88 33.61
CA PHE A 395 29.14 6.36 33.79
C PHE A 395 29.27 7.69 34.56
N LEU A 396 28.15 8.36 34.89
CA LEU A 396 28.19 9.63 35.64
C LEU A 396 27.78 9.47 37.08
N ASP A 397 28.55 10.10 37.96
CA ASP A 397 28.20 10.41 39.33
C ASP A 397 28.03 11.91 39.54
N ASP A 398 27.46 12.32 40.68
CA ASP A 398 27.22 13.73 41.00
C ASP A 398 28.52 14.56 40.96
N GLY A 399 28.54 15.54 40.09
CA GLY A 399 29.65 16.49 39.88
C GLY A 399 30.72 16.06 38.89
N ASP A 400 30.55 14.90 38.23
CA ASP A 400 31.40 14.49 37.10
C ASP A 400 31.21 15.40 35.91
N GLU A 401 32.27 15.68 35.16
CA GLU A 401 32.26 16.58 34.03
C GLU A 401 32.11 15.82 32.69
N VAL A 402 31.23 16.35 31.82
CA VAL A 402 31.09 15.94 30.42
C VAL A 402 31.61 17.04 29.51
N LEU A 403 32.71 16.78 28.83
CA LEU A 403 33.43 17.77 28.00
C LEU A 403 33.09 17.60 26.52
N PHE A 404 32.78 18.74 25.83
CA PHE A 404 32.55 18.79 24.39
C PHE A 404 32.85 20.17 23.81
N SER A 405 32.88 20.29 22.47
CA SER A 405 32.91 21.63 21.82
C SER A 405 31.49 22.10 21.53
N ALA A 406 31.22 23.39 21.66
CA ALA A 406 29.91 24.01 21.34
C ALA A 406 30.06 25.04 20.20
N PRO A 407 29.05 25.13 19.30
CA PRO A 407 27.79 24.40 19.27
C PRO A 407 27.94 22.92 18.82
N THR A 408 27.18 22.02 19.46
CA THR A 408 27.05 20.61 19.10
C THR A 408 25.65 20.12 19.45
N TYR A 409 25.39 18.79 19.33
CA TYR A 409 24.10 18.19 19.66
C TYR A 409 23.79 18.31 21.16
N GLY A 410 22.71 19.05 21.48
CA GLY A 410 22.39 19.44 22.86
C GLY A 410 22.11 18.30 23.84
N ALA A 411 21.72 17.12 23.35
CA ALA A 411 21.38 15.97 24.19
C ALA A 411 22.53 15.52 25.13
N PHE A 412 23.78 15.83 24.81
CA PHE A 412 24.91 15.51 25.68
C PHE A 412 24.98 16.42 26.90
N ALA A 413 24.64 17.70 26.75
CA ALA A 413 24.51 18.61 27.87
C ALA A 413 23.30 18.24 28.75
N ASP A 414 22.16 17.92 28.14
CA ASP A 414 20.96 17.47 28.84
C ASP A 414 21.23 16.18 29.62
N MET A 415 21.92 15.22 29.02
CA MET A 415 22.33 13.96 29.65
C MET A 415 23.21 14.22 30.90
N ALA A 416 24.18 15.13 30.81
CA ALA A 416 25.00 15.51 31.96
C ALA A 416 24.12 16.06 33.10
N TYR A 417 23.28 17.06 32.83
CA TYR A 417 22.38 17.66 33.83
C TYR A 417 21.43 16.64 34.47
N LEU A 418 20.84 15.78 33.66
CA LEU A 418 19.83 14.80 34.13
C LEU A 418 20.45 13.74 35.08
N ASN A 419 21.75 13.50 34.96
CA ASN A 419 22.46 12.49 35.78
C ASN A 419 23.38 13.14 36.84
N GLY A 420 23.16 14.40 37.22
CA GLY A 420 23.94 15.07 38.29
C GLY A 420 25.33 15.53 37.86
N GLY A 421 25.69 15.34 36.58
CA GLY A 421 26.97 15.77 36.02
C GLY A 421 26.97 17.25 35.61
N VAL A 422 28.14 17.75 35.25
CA VAL A 422 28.38 19.15 34.84
C VAL A 422 28.82 19.18 33.39
N PRO A 423 28.01 19.77 32.47
CA PRO A 423 28.46 19.96 31.12
C PRO A 423 29.54 21.06 31.03
N VAL A 424 30.68 20.72 30.46
CA VAL A 424 31.81 21.64 30.24
C VAL A 424 31.99 21.79 28.72
N SER A 425 31.89 23.03 28.22
CA SER A 425 32.06 23.25 26.79
C SER A 425 33.27 24.17 26.49
N VAL A 426 33.89 23.94 25.34
CA VAL A 426 34.82 24.85 24.73
C VAL A 426 34.25 25.32 23.38
N PRO A 427 34.55 26.55 22.92
CA PRO A 427 34.07 26.97 21.62
C PRO A 427 34.72 26.14 20.50
N VAL A 428 33.93 25.88 19.44
CA VAL A 428 34.45 25.33 18.18
C VAL A 428 35.51 26.29 17.56
N THR A 429 36.28 25.80 16.61
CA THR A 429 37.25 26.66 15.88
C THR A 429 36.52 27.69 14.98
N GLU A 430 37.26 28.61 14.36
CA GLU A 430 36.70 29.56 13.39
C GLU A 430 36.07 28.87 12.17
N GLU A 431 36.56 27.67 11.84
CA GLU A 431 36.01 26.80 10.79
C GLU A 431 34.83 25.95 11.28
N GLN A 432 34.32 26.22 12.49
CA GLN A 432 33.20 25.49 13.11
C GLN A 432 33.48 23.99 13.36
N LYS A 433 34.76 23.61 13.50
CA LYS A 433 35.19 22.23 13.87
C LYS A 433 35.34 22.09 15.39
N PHE A 434 35.28 20.84 15.87
CA PHE A 434 35.64 20.56 17.26
C PHE A 434 37.06 21.01 17.57
N ASN A 435 37.24 21.73 18.69
CA ASN A 435 38.50 22.32 19.10
C ASN A 435 39.27 21.39 20.03
N LEU A 436 39.87 20.34 19.46
CA LEU A 436 40.57 19.31 20.22
C LEU A 436 41.69 19.86 21.12
N PRO A 437 42.53 20.85 20.68
CA PRO A 437 43.50 21.47 21.56
C PRO A 437 42.90 22.12 22.82
N ALA A 438 41.83 22.92 22.65
CA ALA A 438 41.15 23.52 23.80
C ALA A 438 40.44 22.52 24.68
N MET A 439 39.89 21.44 24.12
CA MET A 439 39.32 20.32 24.89
C MET A 439 40.39 19.65 25.73
N LYS A 440 41.57 19.36 25.16
CA LYS A 440 42.69 18.75 25.86
C LYS A 440 43.13 19.57 27.08
N GLU A 441 43.18 20.91 26.96
CA GLU A 441 43.51 21.79 28.08
C GLU A 441 42.48 21.80 29.22
N LYS A 442 41.22 21.41 28.91
CA LYS A 442 40.11 21.38 29.85
C LYS A 442 39.95 20.05 30.59
N ILE A 443 40.59 18.97 30.11
CA ILE A 443 40.56 17.68 30.77
C ILE A 443 41.21 17.79 32.17
N GLY A 444 40.46 17.41 33.22
CA GLY A 444 40.86 17.44 34.59
C GLY A 444 40.41 16.21 35.38
N GLU A 445 40.66 16.20 36.67
CA GLU A 445 40.31 15.05 37.58
C GLU A 445 38.82 14.73 37.60
N LYS A 446 37.95 15.70 37.27
CA LYS A 446 36.50 15.53 37.23
C LYS A 446 35.98 15.12 35.88
N THR A 447 36.78 15.22 34.84
CA THR A 447 36.37 14.88 33.48
C THR A 447 36.18 13.38 33.37
N LYS A 448 34.92 12.95 33.22
CA LYS A 448 34.55 11.55 33.12
C LYS A 448 34.21 11.12 31.70
N ILE A 449 33.60 12.01 30.95
CA ILE A 449 33.18 11.75 29.55
C ILE A 449 33.67 12.88 28.65
N VAL A 450 34.28 12.52 27.53
CA VAL A 450 34.58 13.41 26.40
C VAL A 450 33.72 13.01 25.24
N VAL A 451 33.00 13.98 24.66
CA VAL A 451 32.11 13.75 23.52
C VAL A 451 32.60 14.48 22.29
N ILE A 452 32.64 13.78 21.16
CA ILE A 452 32.95 14.34 19.83
C ILE A 452 31.88 13.89 18.85
N CYS A 453 31.13 14.86 18.31
CA CYS A 453 30.22 14.65 17.18
C CYS A 453 31.00 14.79 15.87
N ASN A 454 31.08 13.73 15.05
CA ASN A 454 31.85 13.76 13.80
C ASN A 454 31.17 12.95 12.68
N PRO A 455 30.61 13.59 11.64
CA PRO A 455 30.42 15.03 11.42
C PRO A 455 29.52 15.70 12.46
N ASN A 456 29.82 16.97 12.79
CA ASN A 456 29.14 17.69 13.86
C ASN A 456 27.73 18.16 13.48
N ASN A 457 26.82 18.17 14.42
CA ASN A 457 25.51 18.81 14.32
C ASN A 457 25.44 19.98 15.32
N PRO A 458 25.28 21.27 14.91
CA PRO A 458 24.65 21.69 13.65
C PRO A 458 25.60 22.08 12.52
N THR A 459 26.91 22.03 12.69
CA THR A 459 27.87 22.67 11.78
C THR A 459 28.13 21.89 10.48
N GLY A 460 27.91 20.57 10.47
CA GLY A 460 28.21 19.67 9.35
C GLY A 460 29.69 19.42 9.12
N THR A 461 30.55 20.16 9.83
CA THR A 461 32.00 20.05 9.73
C THR A 461 32.54 18.81 10.41
N TYR A 462 33.76 18.44 10.13
CA TYR A 462 34.40 17.25 10.70
C TYR A 462 35.84 17.53 11.14
N VAL A 463 36.34 16.65 12.00
CA VAL A 463 37.74 16.53 12.36
C VAL A 463 38.35 15.35 11.62
N PRO A 464 39.51 15.48 10.96
CA PRO A 464 40.18 14.37 10.28
C PRO A 464 40.51 13.22 11.22
N ILE A 465 40.42 11.98 10.70
CA ILE A 465 40.61 10.76 11.49
C ILE A 465 41.95 10.74 12.25
N GLY A 466 43.05 11.16 11.59
CA GLY A 466 44.36 11.16 12.25
C GLY A 466 44.48 12.13 13.44
N GLU A 467 43.70 13.24 13.44
CA GLU A 467 43.62 14.15 14.57
C GLU A 467 42.79 13.55 15.72
N LEU A 468 41.72 12.83 15.38
CA LEU A 468 40.88 12.12 16.37
C LEU A 468 41.64 11.00 17.06
N GLU A 469 42.38 10.19 16.31
CA GLU A 469 43.25 9.12 16.84
C GLU A 469 44.32 9.68 17.75
N ALA A 470 45.05 10.70 17.31
CA ALA A 470 46.08 11.39 18.10
C ALA A 470 45.50 12.01 19.39
N PHE A 471 44.27 12.54 19.35
CA PHE A 471 43.57 13.04 20.53
C PHE A 471 43.18 11.91 21.49
N ALA A 472 42.60 10.83 20.96
CA ALA A 472 42.22 9.64 21.76
C ALA A 472 43.44 9.01 22.48
N ASP A 473 44.65 9.10 21.90
CA ASP A 473 45.88 8.63 22.53
C ASP A 473 46.30 9.48 23.73
N THR A 474 45.80 10.71 23.87
CA THR A 474 46.13 11.63 24.96
C THR A 474 45.13 11.56 26.13
N LEU A 475 44.01 10.84 25.98
CA LEU A 475 43.00 10.76 27.01
C LEU A 475 43.47 9.88 28.19
N PRO A 476 43.14 10.22 29.46
CA PRO A 476 43.34 9.35 30.61
C PRO A 476 42.56 8.03 30.46
N GLU A 477 43.06 6.95 31.03
CA GLU A 477 42.48 5.59 30.93
C GLU A 477 41.07 5.47 31.53
N ASP A 478 40.73 6.37 32.46
CA ASP A 478 39.41 6.42 33.13
C ASP A 478 38.42 7.40 32.51
N VAL A 479 38.78 8.03 31.42
CA VAL A 479 37.91 8.98 30.66
C VAL A 479 37.28 8.27 29.48
N LEU A 480 35.94 8.19 29.46
CA LEU A 480 35.18 7.61 28.38
C LEU A 480 35.15 8.57 27.16
N LEU A 481 35.64 8.11 26.00
CA LEU A 481 35.47 8.81 24.72
C LEU A 481 34.19 8.34 24.04
N VAL A 482 33.25 9.26 23.77
CA VAL A 482 32.01 9.01 23.04
C VAL A 482 32.10 9.70 21.68
N MET A 483 32.10 8.91 20.63
CA MET A 483 32.07 9.37 19.23
C MET A 483 30.64 9.30 18.71
N ASP A 484 29.98 10.43 18.52
CA ASP A 484 28.67 10.47 17.88
C ASP A 484 28.85 10.60 16.34
N GLU A 485 28.65 9.50 15.66
CA GLU A 485 28.81 9.36 14.22
C GLU A 485 27.46 9.23 13.48
N ALA A 486 26.43 9.92 13.97
CA ALA A 486 25.09 9.84 13.40
C ALA A 486 24.98 10.23 11.91
N TYR A 487 25.97 10.93 11.37
CA TYR A 487 25.99 11.40 9.98
C TYR A 487 27.17 10.86 9.15
N MET A 488 27.96 9.95 9.70
CA MET A 488 29.20 9.46 9.08
C MET A 488 28.99 8.82 7.70
N GLU A 489 27.83 8.18 7.47
CA GLU A 489 27.54 7.56 6.18
C GLU A 489 27.46 8.56 5.03
N PHE A 490 27.20 9.86 5.29
CA PHE A 490 27.16 10.91 4.27
C PHE A 490 28.54 11.48 3.91
N ALA A 491 29.58 11.12 4.66
CA ALA A 491 30.93 11.62 4.42
C ALA A 491 31.45 11.21 3.05
N THR A 492 32.18 12.13 2.42
CA THR A 492 32.80 11.96 1.10
C THR A 492 34.30 12.28 1.12
N GLU A 493 34.78 13.07 2.11
CA GLU A 493 36.19 13.36 2.25
C GLU A 493 36.98 12.14 2.72
N PRO A 494 38.13 11.83 2.11
CA PRO A 494 38.89 10.59 2.38
C PRO A 494 39.39 10.46 3.82
N ASP A 495 39.58 11.57 4.54
CA ASP A 495 40.04 11.64 5.92
C ASP A 495 38.89 11.84 6.93
N CYS A 496 37.64 11.95 6.45
CA CYS A 496 36.44 11.90 7.27
C CYS A 496 35.99 10.44 7.45
N CYS A 497 36.64 9.72 8.36
CA CYS A 497 36.45 8.31 8.58
C CYS A 497 35.92 8.02 9.99
N SER A 498 35.31 6.84 10.14
CA SER A 498 34.80 6.35 11.42
C SER A 498 35.92 5.94 12.37
N MET A 499 35.74 6.22 13.66
CA MET A 499 36.61 5.75 14.75
C MET A 499 36.45 4.27 15.07
N VAL A 500 35.56 3.53 14.38
CA VAL A 500 35.32 2.10 14.63
C VAL A 500 36.59 1.26 14.45
N ASP A 501 37.39 1.52 13.41
CA ASP A 501 38.62 0.75 13.18
C ASP A 501 39.69 1.02 14.27
N TYR A 502 39.81 2.27 14.71
CA TYR A 502 40.66 2.62 15.83
C TYR A 502 40.18 1.95 17.13
N MET A 503 38.88 2.02 17.42
CA MET A 503 38.28 1.36 18.58
C MET A 503 38.54 -0.16 18.55
N LYS A 504 38.40 -0.82 17.41
CA LYS A 504 38.69 -2.25 17.25
C LYS A 504 40.14 -2.61 17.55
N ALA A 505 41.05 -1.73 17.18
CA ALA A 505 42.48 -1.91 17.44
C ALA A 505 42.84 -1.67 18.91
N HIS A 506 42.00 -0.97 19.69
CA HIS A 506 42.25 -0.52 21.04
C HIS A 506 41.06 -0.80 21.95
N LEU A 507 40.62 -2.07 22.02
CA LEU A 507 39.48 -2.48 22.84
C LEU A 507 39.70 -2.33 24.35
N GLU A 508 40.93 -2.13 24.79
CA GLU A 508 41.30 -1.80 26.17
C GLU A 508 40.97 -0.35 26.53
N LYS A 509 40.83 0.57 25.54
CA LYS A 509 40.46 1.97 25.80
C LYS A 509 38.95 2.10 25.96
N PRO A 510 38.46 2.99 26.84
CA PRO A 510 37.04 3.23 27.01
C PRO A 510 36.49 4.11 25.88
N ILE A 511 36.18 3.51 24.72
CA ILE A 511 35.66 4.20 23.52
C ILE A 511 34.31 3.60 23.16
N LEU A 512 33.32 4.48 22.96
CA LEU A 512 32.01 4.15 22.40
C LEU A 512 31.78 4.91 21.10
N VAL A 513 31.33 4.22 20.06
CA VAL A 513 30.90 4.82 18.80
C VAL A 513 29.39 4.69 18.66
N LEU A 514 28.68 5.81 18.58
CA LEU A 514 27.23 5.87 18.45
C LEU A 514 26.82 6.02 16.98
N ARG A 515 25.84 5.26 16.58
CA ARG A 515 25.26 5.25 15.24
C ARG A 515 23.73 5.22 15.29
N THR A 516 23.09 5.66 14.22
CA THR A 516 21.63 5.72 14.14
C THR A 516 21.11 5.32 12.76
N PHE A 517 19.97 4.65 12.72
CA PHE A 517 19.21 4.43 11.49
C PHE A 517 18.33 5.64 11.09
N SER A 518 18.26 6.67 11.95
CA SER A 518 17.39 7.84 11.75
C SER A 518 17.79 8.74 10.56
N LYS A 519 19.04 8.69 10.08
CA LYS A 519 19.59 9.63 9.09
C LYS A 519 19.78 8.95 7.75
N TYR A 520 20.87 8.24 7.57
CA TYR A 520 21.22 7.56 6.32
C TYR A 520 20.15 6.56 5.87
N TYR A 521 19.64 5.77 6.79
CA TYR A 521 18.58 4.77 6.54
C TYR A 521 17.17 5.36 6.58
N ALA A 522 16.97 6.66 6.73
CA ALA A 522 15.68 7.35 6.73
C ALA A 522 14.63 6.85 7.76
N MET A 523 15.03 6.07 8.78
CA MET A 523 14.16 5.43 9.77
C MET A 523 13.94 6.28 11.03
N ALA A 524 13.90 7.60 10.92
CA ALA A 524 13.78 8.49 12.10
C ALA A 524 12.53 8.20 12.94
N GLY A 525 11.41 7.85 12.32
CA GLY A 525 10.14 7.50 12.98
C GLY A 525 10.15 6.16 13.69
N LEU A 526 10.98 5.21 13.26
CA LEU A 526 11.07 3.87 13.84
C LEU A 526 11.88 3.81 15.13
N ARG A 527 12.69 4.85 15.40
CA ARG A 527 13.50 4.97 16.62
C ARG A 527 14.45 3.79 16.81
N VAL A 528 15.45 3.64 15.95
CA VAL A 528 16.48 2.60 16.06
C VAL A 528 17.89 3.20 15.93
N GLY A 529 18.77 2.78 16.83
CA GLY A 529 20.18 3.17 16.87
C GLY A 529 21.01 2.16 17.67
N TYR A 530 22.31 2.33 17.66
CA TYR A 530 23.21 1.43 18.33
C TYR A 530 24.50 2.11 18.80
N ALA A 531 25.14 1.48 19.77
CA ALA A 531 26.50 1.81 20.22
C ALA A 531 27.43 0.61 19.94
N LEU A 532 28.66 0.92 19.56
CA LEU A 532 29.77 -0.01 19.38
C LEU A 532 30.84 0.27 20.43
N GLY A 533 31.40 -0.79 21.02
CA GLY A 533 32.43 -0.66 22.05
C GLY A 533 33.03 -2.00 22.42
N SER A 534 33.92 -2.02 23.43
CA SER A 534 34.43 -3.27 23.99
C SER A 534 33.29 -4.11 24.59
N GLU A 535 33.46 -5.44 24.65
CA GLU A 535 32.49 -6.35 25.27
C GLU A 535 32.19 -5.96 26.74
N GLU A 536 33.20 -5.44 27.45
CA GLU A 536 33.09 -4.97 28.83
C GLU A 536 32.18 -3.74 28.94
N LEU A 537 32.45 -2.67 28.15
CA LEU A 537 31.65 -1.44 28.14
C LEU A 537 30.20 -1.71 27.76
N ILE A 538 29.99 -2.47 26.70
CA ILE A 538 28.65 -2.86 26.22
C ILE A 538 27.94 -3.73 27.28
N GLY A 539 28.67 -4.61 27.94
CA GLY A 539 28.16 -5.45 29.05
C GLY A 539 27.69 -4.63 30.26
N ILE A 540 28.41 -3.57 30.60
CA ILE A 540 28.04 -2.63 31.67
C ILE A 540 26.80 -1.83 31.28
N MET A 541 26.79 -1.19 30.12
CA MET A 541 25.67 -0.40 29.63
C MET A 541 24.37 -1.23 29.50
N ARG A 542 24.48 -2.49 29.11
CA ARG A 542 23.32 -3.39 28.99
C ARG A 542 22.55 -3.54 30.29
N LYS A 543 23.18 -3.40 31.46
CA LYS A 543 22.52 -3.46 32.77
C LYS A 543 21.55 -2.29 32.99
N CYS A 544 21.81 -1.16 32.37
CA CYS A 544 20.95 0.04 32.40
C CYS A 544 19.93 0.08 31.26
N SER A 545 19.95 -0.88 30.31
CA SER A 545 19.03 -0.95 29.19
C SER A 545 17.62 -1.37 29.64
N ALA A 546 16.61 -0.64 29.17
CA ALA A 546 15.22 -1.04 29.37
C ALA A 546 14.91 -2.36 28.65
N SER A 547 14.03 -3.19 29.26
CA SER A 547 13.54 -4.41 28.64
C SER A 547 12.71 -4.08 27.39
N TRP A 548 12.89 -4.84 26.31
CA TRP A 548 12.18 -4.64 25.03
C TRP A 548 12.30 -3.20 24.48
N ASN A 549 13.47 -2.62 24.56
CA ASN A 549 13.76 -1.23 24.21
C ASN A 549 13.63 -0.92 22.70
N LEU A 550 13.51 -1.95 21.84
CA LEU A 550 13.26 -1.82 20.39
C LEU A 550 11.98 -2.51 19.99
N ASN A 551 11.09 -1.79 19.30
CA ASN A 551 9.88 -2.37 18.73
C ASN A 551 10.18 -3.33 17.56
N VAL A 552 9.23 -4.21 17.24
CA VAL A 552 9.39 -5.25 16.20
C VAL A 552 9.63 -4.64 14.80
N CYS A 553 8.94 -3.56 14.48
CA CYS A 553 9.09 -2.87 13.19
C CYS A 553 10.51 -2.31 13.03
N ALA A 554 11.04 -1.66 14.08
CA ALA A 554 12.40 -1.13 14.11
C ALA A 554 13.46 -2.23 13.88
N GLN A 555 13.31 -3.38 14.54
CA GLN A 555 14.27 -4.49 14.41
C GLN A 555 14.28 -5.06 12.98
N LYS A 556 13.10 -5.35 12.41
CA LYS A 556 12.98 -5.93 11.07
C LYS A 556 13.42 -4.95 9.98
N ALA A 557 12.96 -3.70 10.05
CA ALA A 557 13.32 -2.67 9.08
C ALA A 557 14.83 -2.38 9.10
N ALA A 558 15.46 -2.29 10.28
CA ALA A 558 16.89 -2.07 10.39
C ALA A 558 17.70 -3.23 9.77
N VAL A 559 17.28 -4.48 9.98
CA VAL A 559 17.91 -5.66 9.35
C VAL A 559 17.79 -5.61 7.83
N ALA A 560 16.61 -5.26 7.31
CA ALA A 560 16.37 -5.14 5.88
C ALA A 560 17.19 -3.99 5.27
N GLY A 561 17.22 -2.81 5.92
CA GLY A 561 18.01 -1.66 5.47
C GLY A 561 19.53 -1.95 5.43
N LEU A 562 20.06 -2.72 6.39
CA LEU A 562 21.46 -3.18 6.34
C LEU A 562 21.74 -4.08 5.14
N ALA A 563 20.76 -4.82 4.66
CA ALA A 563 20.91 -5.70 3.51
C ALA A 563 20.79 -4.95 2.16
N ASP A 564 20.12 -3.79 2.12
CA ASP A 564 19.80 -3.03 0.90
C ASP A 564 20.80 -1.87 0.68
N GLN A 565 22.09 -2.17 0.67
CA GLN A 565 23.15 -1.16 0.56
C GLN A 565 23.15 -0.44 -0.79
N GLU A 566 22.72 -1.09 -1.86
CA GLU A 566 22.69 -0.50 -3.21
C GLU A 566 21.70 0.68 -3.26
N TYR A 567 20.50 0.51 -2.74
CA TYR A 567 19.50 1.56 -2.63
C TYR A 567 20.02 2.77 -1.84
N TYR A 568 20.60 2.54 -0.64
CA TYR A 568 21.08 3.64 0.20
C TYR A 568 22.28 4.36 -0.38
N GLN A 569 23.16 3.68 -1.10
CA GLN A 569 24.26 4.33 -1.82
C GLN A 569 23.75 5.24 -2.94
N GLU A 570 22.72 4.82 -3.68
CA GLU A 570 22.07 5.66 -4.69
C GLU A 570 21.43 6.91 -4.05
N GLN A 571 20.73 6.75 -2.92
CA GLN A 571 20.14 7.90 -2.21
C GLN A 571 21.23 8.83 -1.65
N LYS A 572 22.32 8.28 -1.12
CA LYS A 572 23.50 9.08 -0.69
C LYS A 572 24.03 9.95 -1.84
N ALA A 573 24.20 9.39 -3.03
CA ALA A 573 24.68 10.13 -4.18
C ALA A 573 23.81 11.36 -4.51
N LYS A 574 22.47 11.20 -4.44
CA LYS A 574 21.52 12.31 -4.64
C LYS A 574 21.64 13.39 -3.56
N ILE A 575 21.84 12.99 -2.30
CA ILE A 575 22.04 13.92 -1.18
C ILE A 575 23.37 14.67 -1.33
N VAL A 576 24.43 14.00 -1.72
CA VAL A 576 25.74 14.62 -1.97
C VAL A 576 25.63 15.64 -3.11
N GLU A 577 24.99 15.29 -4.23
CA GLU A 577 24.75 16.23 -5.35
C GLU A 577 23.96 17.47 -4.89
N GLY A 578 22.89 17.27 -4.12
CA GLY A 578 22.11 18.38 -3.55
C GLY A 578 22.91 19.26 -2.59
N ARG A 579 23.78 18.65 -1.76
CA ARG A 579 24.68 19.35 -0.84
C ARG A 579 25.66 20.23 -1.60
N GLU A 580 26.38 19.71 -2.59
CA GLU A 580 27.32 20.43 -3.42
C GLU A 580 26.64 21.58 -4.18
N TYR A 581 25.44 21.34 -4.70
CA TYR A 581 24.63 22.39 -5.34
C TYR A 581 24.29 23.51 -4.36
N LEU A 582 23.80 23.21 -3.16
CA LEU A 582 23.45 24.22 -2.15
C LEU A 582 24.68 24.99 -1.68
N GLU A 583 25.81 24.34 -1.38
CA GLU A 583 27.06 24.99 -0.96
C GLU A 583 27.53 26.02 -2.00
N LYS A 584 27.54 25.64 -3.27
CA LYS A 584 27.91 26.49 -4.38
C LYS A 584 26.98 27.68 -4.55
N GLU A 585 25.69 27.46 -4.63
CA GLU A 585 24.73 28.53 -4.91
C GLU A 585 24.58 29.51 -3.74
N MET A 586 24.63 29.01 -2.49
CA MET A 586 24.60 29.87 -1.31
C MET A 586 25.85 30.73 -1.18
N ALA A 587 27.05 30.21 -1.50
CA ALA A 587 28.26 30.97 -1.57
C ALA A 587 28.18 32.07 -2.66
N ALA A 588 27.56 31.77 -3.82
CA ALA A 588 27.32 32.75 -4.88
C ALA A 588 26.36 33.88 -4.47
N LEU A 589 25.47 33.63 -3.50
CA LEU A 589 24.58 34.62 -2.89
C LEU A 589 25.26 35.44 -1.79
N GLY A 590 26.57 35.22 -1.54
CA GLY A 590 27.34 35.94 -0.53
C GLY A 590 27.23 35.38 0.89
N CYS A 591 26.62 34.23 1.08
CA CYS A 591 26.59 33.57 2.37
C CYS A 591 27.96 32.98 2.72
N ARG A 592 28.36 33.04 4.00
CA ARG A 592 29.48 32.25 4.51
C ARG A 592 28.99 30.82 4.77
N VAL A 593 29.44 29.88 3.96
CA VAL A 593 29.06 28.47 4.03
C VAL A 593 30.19 27.64 4.63
N TYR A 594 29.88 26.73 5.57
CA TYR A 594 30.85 25.80 6.14
C TYR A 594 30.75 24.46 5.43
N PRO A 595 31.86 23.92 4.87
CA PRO A 595 31.86 22.65 4.13
C PRO A 595 31.31 21.51 5.00
N SER A 596 30.26 20.84 4.51
CA SER A 596 29.53 19.83 5.27
C SER A 596 29.87 18.40 4.83
N GLN A 597 29.97 17.48 5.80
CA GLN A 597 30.05 16.05 5.56
C GLN A 597 28.75 15.32 6.06
N SER A 598 27.64 16.08 6.15
CA SER A 598 26.33 15.58 6.57
C SER A 598 25.26 15.79 5.49
N ASN A 599 23.99 15.57 5.83
CA ASN A 599 22.85 15.85 4.96
C ASN A 599 22.21 17.23 5.22
N PHE A 600 22.97 18.17 5.73
CA PHE A 600 22.57 19.56 5.94
C PHE A 600 23.77 20.50 5.81
N ILE A 601 23.51 21.78 5.68
CA ILE A 601 24.51 22.84 5.54
C ILE A 601 24.30 23.87 6.63
N TYR A 602 25.39 24.28 7.28
CA TYR A 602 25.47 25.39 8.24
C TYR A 602 26.04 26.61 7.59
N PHE A 603 25.40 27.75 7.75
CA PHE A 603 25.77 28.96 7.01
C PHE A 603 25.37 30.24 7.74
N ASP A 604 26.04 31.33 7.39
CA ASP A 604 25.75 32.68 7.84
C ASP A 604 25.40 33.58 6.65
N THR A 605 24.27 34.26 6.72
CA THR A 605 23.83 35.26 5.74
C THR A 605 24.22 36.69 6.11
N GLY A 606 24.85 36.90 7.28
CA GLY A 606 25.05 38.21 7.88
C GLY A 606 23.77 38.87 8.41
N LYS A 607 22.65 38.17 8.41
CA LYS A 607 21.36 38.57 8.98
C LYS A 607 21.01 37.67 10.16
N ASP A 608 20.08 38.11 11.01
CA ASP A 608 19.59 37.30 12.14
C ASP A 608 19.01 35.95 11.64
N PRO A 609 19.51 34.79 12.14
CA PRO A 609 19.05 33.47 11.74
C PRO A 609 17.55 33.26 12.01
N ALA A 610 16.98 33.82 13.09
CA ALA A 610 15.56 33.72 13.40
C ALA A 610 14.72 34.49 12.39
N TRP A 611 15.17 35.66 11.94
CA TRP A 611 14.54 36.43 10.89
C TRP A 611 14.56 35.68 9.54
N ILE A 612 15.70 35.11 9.15
CA ILE A 612 15.81 34.30 7.92
C ILE A 612 14.83 33.11 7.98
N GLN A 613 14.76 32.45 9.13
CA GLN A 613 13.81 31.33 9.33
C GLN A 613 12.35 31.79 9.15
N GLU A 614 11.97 32.93 9.71
CA GLU A 614 10.62 33.49 9.59
C GLU A 614 10.27 33.82 8.13
N GLN A 615 11.18 34.51 7.42
CA GLN A 615 10.97 34.86 6.01
C GLN A 615 10.84 33.64 5.10
N LEU A 616 11.63 32.59 5.33
CA LEU A 616 11.52 31.33 4.61
C LEU A 616 10.25 30.57 4.95
N MET A 617 9.81 30.63 6.22
CA MET A 617 8.56 30.02 6.67
C MET A 617 7.33 30.63 5.97
N GLU A 618 7.31 31.94 5.74
CA GLU A 618 6.25 32.61 4.96
C GLU A 618 6.18 32.09 3.51
N LYS A 619 7.29 31.58 2.98
CA LYS A 619 7.37 30.93 1.66
C LYS A 619 7.15 29.40 1.72
N GLY A 620 6.77 28.86 2.90
CA GLY A 620 6.54 27.43 3.12
C GLY A 620 7.82 26.58 3.28
N ILE A 621 8.98 27.22 3.53
CA ILE A 621 10.28 26.55 3.70
C ILE A 621 10.72 26.65 5.16
N ARG A 622 10.97 25.51 5.79
CA ARG A 622 11.44 25.44 7.18
C ARG A 622 12.93 25.14 7.25
N ILE A 623 13.68 25.97 7.95
CA ILE A 623 15.10 25.75 8.28
C ILE A 623 15.31 25.76 9.81
N GLY A 624 16.51 25.38 10.26
CA GLY A 624 16.94 25.55 11.65
C GLY A 624 17.58 26.94 11.85
N ALA A 625 17.21 27.62 12.94
CA ALA A 625 17.89 28.80 13.45
C ALA A 625 18.64 28.42 14.72
N PHE A 626 19.96 28.56 14.70
CA PHE A 626 20.89 28.37 15.81
C PHE A 626 21.67 29.69 16.01
N GLU A 627 22.95 29.65 16.38
CA GLU A 627 23.82 30.83 16.29
C GLU A 627 23.94 31.32 14.83
N MET A 628 23.81 30.41 13.88
CA MET A 628 23.68 30.63 12.44
C MET A 628 22.55 29.80 11.89
N SER A 629 22.28 29.86 10.60
CA SER A 629 21.21 29.07 9.97
C SER A 629 21.70 27.68 9.55
N ARG A 630 20.77 26.68 9.59
CA ARG A 630 21.03 25.34 9.09
C ARG A 630 19.89 24.88 8.17
N VAL A 631 20.22 24.48 6.95
CA VAL A 631 19.27 23.91 5.99
C VAL A 631 19.58 22.44 5.75
N SER A 632 18.57 21.57 5.76
CA SER A 632 18.71 20.17 5.36
C SER A 632 18.67 20.06 3.84
N VAL A 633 19.45 19.12 3.29
CA VAL A 633 19.44 18.81 1.87
C VAL A 633 18.18 18.01 1.56
N GLY A 634 17.37 18.50 0.64
CA GLY A 634 16.19 17.85 0.10
C GLY A 634 16.45 17.27 -1.31
N THR A 635 15.37 17.03 -2.05
CA THR A 635 15.47 16.72 -3.49
C THR A 635 16.10 17.90 -4.24
N MET A 636 16.66 17.65 -5.42
CA MET A 636 17.23 18.72 -6.25
C MET A 636 16.21 19.83 -6.57
N GLU A 637 14.93 19.49 -6.72
CA GLU A 637 13.86 20.47 -6.93
C GLU A 637 13.64 21.34 -5.69
N GLU A 638 13.63 20.75 -4.50
CA GLU A 638 13.52 21.48 -3.23
C GLU A 638 14.75 22.36 -2.99
N CYS A 639 15.94 21.87 -3.31
CA CYS A 639 17.17 22.67 -3.23
C CYS A 639 17.11 23.91 -4.14
N LYS A 640 16.64 23.77 -5.37
CA LYS A 640 16.45 24.90 -6.31
C LYS A 640 15.37 25.88 -5.82
N LEU A 641 14.28 25.38 -5.26
CA LEU A 641 13.21 26.20 -4.69
C LEU A 641 13.74 27.01 -3.50
N TYR A 642 14.51 26.37 -2.62
CA TYR A 642 15.16 27.02 -1.48
C TYR A 642 16.10 28.14 -1.90
N ILE A 643 17.01 27.89 -2.86
CA ILE A 643 17.95 28.90 -3.35
C ILE A 643 17.22 30.10 -3.95
N LYS A 644 16.16 29.86 -4.74
CA LYS A 644 15.32 30.93 -5.28
C LYS A 644 14.68 31.76 -4.17
N ALA A 645 14.11 31.14 -3.16
CA ALA A 645 13.48 31.83 -2.04
C ALA A 645 14.49 32.62 -1.20
N LEU A 646 15.66 32.03 -0.91
CA LEU A 646 16.72 32.69 -0.17
C LEU A 646 17.26 33.95 -0.93
N LYS A 647 17.44 33.82 -2.24
CA LYS A 647 17.86 34.95 -3.09
C LYS A 647 16.87 36.12 -3.01
N GLU A 648 15.57 35.85 -3.19
CA GLU A 648 14.51 36.86 -3.10
C GLU A 648 14.48 37.56 -1.72
N ILE A 649 14.74 36.83 -0.64
CA ILE A 649 14.79 37.36 0.73
C ILE A 649 16.01 38.27 0.91
N LEU A 650 17.17 37.85 0.45
CA LEU A 650 18.41 38.63 0.59
C LEU A 650 18.39 39.90 -0.25
N GLU A 651 17.88 39.82 -1.50
CA GLU A 651 17.68 40.99 -2.37
C GLU A 651 16.67 42.01 -1.80
N ALA A 652 15.63 41.54 -1.10
CA ALA A 652 14.65 42.41 -0.47
C ALA A 652 15.14 43.06 0.84
N ALA A 653 16.21 42.51 1.42
CA ALA A 653 16.82 42.99 2.67
C ALA A 653 18.02 43.94 2.47
N GLU A 654 18.47 44.13 1.22
CA GLU A 654 19.44 45.18 0.79
C GLU A 654 18.71 46.53 0.58
#